data_5a5699e33871a574f25f98c5162b0413
#
_entry.id   5a5699e33871a574f25f98c5162b0413
#
_cell.length_a   1.000
_cell.length_b   1.000
_cell.length_c   1.000
_cell.angle_alpha   90.00
_cell.angle_beta   90.00
_cell.angle_gamma   90.00
#
_symmetry.space_group_name_H-M   'P 1'
#
loop_
_entity.id
_entity.type
_entity.pdbx_description
1 polymer ?
#
loop_
_entity_poly.entity_id
_entity_poly.type
_entity_poly.pdbx_seq_one_letter_code
_entity_poly.pdbx_strand_id
1 'polypeptide(L)'
;MDQRDTTQVVRMLTPDERKEMLESINSPADLRKLPVEELPVLARALRDFMVESVSKTGGHLSSSLGATELAIALHYVFNTPEDAIVWDVGHQAYAHKILTGRRDAMATLRQTDGISGFPKRSESPYDAFGTAHSSTSISAALGMAVADSLNGKKDRWHIAVIGDGALTGGMAVEALNHAGVYKKDLKLLIILNDNDHSISPPAGALSGHLAKLVSTAPVWKAREISKSILKPVPLLWDFAKRVEKQTVNFLSPPSTLFSSFDINYFGPIDGHDVTGLVSFLKNLKALDGPIVLHVKTKKGKGYKPAEDDPTLYHGVGKFDPVVGIQPSAAPTKKTYTQLFSDWICDTAERDKTLYAITPAMREGSGLVEFEKRFPERYRDVAIAEQHAVTFAAGLACAGIHPVVAIYSTFAQRAYDQIVHDVAIQDLPVLFAIDRAGLVGADGRTHHGLFDIAFLRSLPNMTVITPSDENEMRLLLNTAWTLQTPVAVRYPRGTGPGVEVTADTETVEIGKSKTVRTTSAPKGKRVAILAFGSMVWRLTEVAEVLDATLVDMRFVKPLDEEAVLKAAAEHDLLVTAEEGIKAGGAGSAVLEFLSEAGQTTRTLIFGIPDVFIDHGDTEVLMTRSGLDPVHIRAKIEAALS
;
A
#
# COMPACT_ATOMS: atom_id res chain seq x y z
N MET A 1 -9.73 62.09 7.18
CA MET A 1 -9.72 61.32 8.43
C MET A 1 -9.46 59.85 8.08
N ASP A 2 -8.34 59.49 8.43
CA ASP A 2 -7.52 58.32 8.42
C ASP A 2 -8.23 56.97 8.21
N GLN A 3 -8.09 56.40 7.01
CA GLN A 3 -8.29 54.96 6.76
C GLN A 3 -6.97 54.27 7.12
N ARG A 4 -6.91 53.69 8.32
CA ARG A 4 -5.80 52.82 8.69
C ARG A 4 -5.93 51.54 7.90
N ASP A 5 -5.02 51.41 6.96
CA ASP A 5 -4.71 50.19 6.21
C ASP A 5 -4.17 49.15 7.20
N THR A 6 -5.04 48.21 7.61
CA THR A 6 -4.66 47.08 8.49
C THR A 6 -4.27 45.89 7.66
N THR A 7 -3.32 46.02 6.76
CA THR A 7 -2.54 44.91 6.25
C THR A 7 -1.55 44.52 7.35
N GLN A 8 -1.95 43.61 8.23
CA GLN A 8 -1.01 42.96 9.14
C GLN A 8 0.03 42.22 8.29
N VAL A 9 1.23 42.80 8.23
CA VAL A 9 2.43 42.14 7.71
C VAL A 9 2.68 40.92 8.59
N VAL A 10 2.31 39.71 8.12
CA VAL A 10 2.72 38.47 8.77
C VAL A 10 4.25 38.50 8.80
N ARG A 11 4.81 38.64 10.00
CA ARG A 11 6.26 38.66 10.23
C ARG A 11 6.86 37.40 9.60
N MET A 12 7.74 37.52 8.63
CA MET A 12 8.47 36.39 8.09
C MET A 12 9.46 35.90 9.13
N LEU A 13 9.16 34.76 9.77
CA LEU A 13 10.07 34.11 10.69
C LEU A 13 11.27 33.53 9.94
N THR A 14 12.45 33.64 10.56
CA THR A 14 13.66 32.95 10.10
C THR A 14 13.50 31.43 10.19
N PRO A 15 14.37 30.63 9.52
CA PRO A 15 14.36 29.17 9.68
C PRO A 15 14.46 28.73 11.14
N ASP A 16 15.30 29.38 11.95
CA ASP A 16 15.50 29.04 13.37
C ASP A 16 14.24 29.35 14.20
N GLU A 17 13.63 30.52 14.00
CA GLU A 17 12.37 30.88 14.67
C GLU A 17 11.23 29.90 14.30
N ARG A 18 11.17 29.42 13.04
CA ARG A 18 10.20 28.40 12.63
C ARG A 18 10.46 27.06 13.31
N LYS A 19 11.72 26.70 13.48
CA LYS A 19 12.13 25.48 14.18
C LYS A 19 11.73 25.56 15.66
N GLU A 20 12.02 26.65 16.33
CA GLU A 20 11.61 26.90 17.72
C GLU A 20 10.08 26.84 17.88
N MET A 21 9.32 27.43 16.95
CA MET A 21 7.87 27.31 16.93
C MET A 21 7.42 25.85 16.87
N LEU A 22 7.98 25.06 15.96
CA LEU A 22 7.64 23.63 15.85
C LEU A 22 8.05 22.84 17.08
N GLU A 23 9.19 23.16 17.70
CA GLU A 23 9.67 22.53 18.93
C GLU A 23 8.74 22.79 20.13
N SER A 24 8.01 23.89 20.13
CA SER A 24 7.01 24.21 21.16
C SER A 24 5.74 23.37 21.08
N ILE A 25 5.49 22.70 19.96
CA ILE A 25 4.29 21.89 19.71
C ILE A 25 4.58 20.42 19.99
N ASN A 26 4.15 19.92 21.14
CA ASN A 26 4.30 18.52 21.54
C ASN A 26 2.97 17.75 21.58
N SER A 27 1.86 18.46 21.43
CA SER A 27 0.51 17.88 21.40
C SER A 27 -0.46 18.77 20.63
N PRO A 28 -1.62 18.25 20.21
CA PRO A 28 -2.70 19.08 19.67
C PRO A 28 -3.20 20.15 20.65
N ALA A 29 -3.03 19.95 21.95
CA ALA A 29 -3.36 20.96 22.95
C ALA A 29 -2.43 22.20 22.87
N ASP A 30 -1.15 22.00 22.54
CA ASP A 30 -0.21 23.09 22.31
C ASP A 30 -0.51 23.81 21.02
N LEU A 31 -0.80 23.06 19.95
CA LEU A 31 -1.22 23.62 18.67
C LEU A 31 -2.42 24.57 18.81
N ARG A 32 -3.43 24.19 19.62
CA ARG A 32 -4.63 25.01 19.83
C ARG A 32 -4.39 26.31 20.61
N LYS A 33 -3.21 26.50 21.21
CA LYS A 33 -2.81 27.76 21.85
C LYS A 33 -2.31 28.80 20.85
N LEU A 34 -1.90 28.40 19.66
CA LEU A 34 -1.43 29.32 18.65
C LEU A 34 -2.58 30.19 18.11
N PRO A 35 -2.31 31.47 17.81
CA PRO A 35 -3.21 32.30 16.99
C PRO A 35 -3.41 31.66 15.61
N VAL A 36 -4.62 31.80 15.05
CA VAL A 36 -4.94 31.23 13.72
C VAL A 36 -4.02 31.79 12.63
N GLU A 37 -3.60 33.05 12.79
CA GLU A 37 -2.73 33.79 11.87
C GLU A 37 -1.31 33.20 11.80
N GLU A 38 -0.88 32.44 12.81
CA GLU A 38 0.44 31.79 12.86
C GLU A 38 0.44 30.39 12.22
N LEU A 39 -0.72 29.79 11.97
CA LEU A 39 -0.82 28.44 11.39
C LEU A 39 -0.18 28.31 10.01
N PRO A 40 -0.20 29.32 9.10
CA PRO A 40 0.56 29.25 7.84
C PRO A 40 2.06 29.14 8.03
N VAL A 41 2.60 29.76 9.10
CA VAL A 41 4.03 29.70 9.45
C VAL A 41 4.37 28.31 9.98
N LEU A 42 3.52 27.74 10.84
CA LEU A 42 3.66 26.37 11.33
C LEU A 42 3.61 25.35 10.18
N ALA A 43 2.73 25.55 9.19
CA ALA A 43 2.67 24.67 8.00
C ALA A 43 4.00 24.65 7.23
N ARG A 44 4.67 25.80 7.12
CA ARG A 44 6.00 25.87 6.52
C ARG A 44 7.05 25.15 7.38
N ALA A 45 7.05 25.38 8.70
CA ALA A 45 7.97 24.73 9.63
C ALA A 45 7.85 23.18 9.57
N LEU A 46 6.61 22.67 9.54
CA LEU A 46 6.35 21.24 9.38
C LEU A 46 6.91 20.67 8.07
N ARG A 47 6.75 21.39 6.96
CA ARG A 47 7.31 20.97 5.66
C ARG A 47 8.83 20.94 5.66
N ASP A 48 9.47 22.01 6.15
CA ASP A 48 10.92 22.09 6.26
C ASP A 48 11.44 20.88 7.07
N PHE A 49 10.83 20.59 8.21
CA PHE A 49 11.18 19.45 9.06
C PHE A 49 10.92 18.09 8.39
N MET A 50 9.78 17.91 7.71
CA MET A 50 9.47 16.65 7.00
C MET A 50 10.47 16.37 5.88
N VAL A 51 10.85 17.39 5.09
CA VAL A 51 11.85 17.23 4.03
C VAL A 51 13.20 16.83 4.63
N GLU A 52 13.65 17.51 5.69
CA GLU A 52 14.90 17.18 6.38
C GLU A 52 14.88 15.77 6.98
N SER A 53 13.79 15.39 7.65
CA SER A 53 13.69 14.09 8.32
C SER A 53 13.60 12.94 7.32
N VAL A 54 12.70 13.04 6.34
CA VAL A 54 12.47 11.97 5.34
C VAL A 54 13.66 11.82 4.39
N SER A 55 14.43 12.89 4.13
CA SER A 55 15.67 12.79 3.34
C SER A 55 16.70 11.84 3.96
N LYS A 56 16.68 11.68 5.29
CA LYS A 56 17.59 10.80 6.07
C LYS A 56 17.06 9.38 6.24
N THR A 57 15.75 9.22 6.36
CA THR A 57 15.11 7.92 6.68
C THR A 57 14.50 7.23 5.46
N GLY A 58 14.13 7.99 4.44
CA GLY A 58 13.17 7.59 3.42
C GLY A 58 11.74 7.67 3.92
N GLY A 59 10.77 7.58 3.01
CA GLY A 59 9.34 7.60 3.37
C GLY A 59 8.42 8.17 2.30
N HIS A 60 7.15 8.41 2.67
CA HIS A 60 6.11 8.94 1.79
C HIS A 60 6.08 10.47 1.89
N LEU A 61 6.87 11.16 1.03
CA LEU A 61 7.11 12.59 1.17
C LEU A 61 6.02 13.45 0.50
N SER A 62 5.79 13.27 -0.80
CA SER A 62 4.93 14.18 -1.57
C SER A 62 3.48 14.24 -1.05
N SER A 63 2.93 13.11 -0.62
CA SER A 63 1.59 13.01 -0.06
C SER A 63 1.49 13.71 1.31
N SER A 64 2.51 13.52 2.17
CA SER A 64 2.56 14.14 3.50
C SER A 64 2.73 15.67 3.42
N LEU A 65 3.53 16.17 2.49
CA LEU A 65 3.68 17.61 2.23
C LEU A 65 2.34 18.22 1.76
N GLY A 66 1.59 17.52 0.93
CA GLY A 66 0.28 17.96 0.43
C GLY A 66 -0.80 18.07 1.49
N ALA A 67 -0.75 17.22 2.54
CA ALA A 67 -1.77 17.14 3.59
C ALA A 67 -1.43 17.97 4.85
N THR A 68 -0.39 18.79 4.83
CA THR A 68 0.13 19.51 6.01
C THR A 68 -0.90 20.44 6.65
N GLU A 69 -1.51 21.34 5.87
CA GLU A 69 -2.52 22.28 6.39
C GLU A 69 -3.79 21.55 6.86
N LEU A 70 -4.15 20.47 6.17
CA LEU A 70 -5.28 19.64 6.56
C LEU A 70 -5.05 19.01 7.94
N ALA A 71 -3.86 18.45 8.20
CA ALA A 71 -3.50 17.90 9.50
C ALA A 71 -3.54 18.96 10.60
N ILE A 72 -2.98 20.17 10.35
CA ILE A 72 -3.04 21.29 11.27
C ILE A 72 -4.51 21.65 11.58
N ALA A 73 -5.32 21.87 10.55
CA ALA A 73 -6.70 22.33 10.72
C ALA A 73 -7.56 21.30 11.49
N LEU A 74 -7.39 20.01 11.21
CA LEU A 74 -8.10 18.96 11.91
C LEU A 74 -7.74 18.92 13.40
N HIS A 75 -6.44 18.92 13.76
CA HIS A 75 -6.01 18.93 15.16
C HIS A 75 -6.28 20.24 15.90
N TYR A 76 -6.39 21.34 15.16
CA TYR A 76 -6.74 22.65 15.72
C TYR A 76 -8.23 22.76 16.07
N VAL A 77 -9.11 22.19 15.25
CA VAL A 77 -10.56 22.32 15.38
C VAL A 77 -11.19 21.20 16.21
N PHE A 78 -10.71 19.97 16.04
CA PHE A 78 -11.26 18.79 16.71
C PHE A 78 -10.47 18.45 17.97
N ASN A 79 -11.17 17.95 18.98
CA ASN A 79 -10.57 17.61 20.27
C ASN A 79 -9.99 16.19 20.24
N THR A 80 -8.90 16.00 19.46
CA THR A 80 -8.21 14.72 19.39
C THR A 80 -7.41 14.45 20.68
N PRO A 81 -7.34 13.18 21.16
CA PRO A 81 -7.81 11.95 20.52
C PRO A 81 -9.27 11.57 20.77
N GLU A 82 -10.05 12.33 21.56
CA GLU A 82 -11.47 12.04 21.80
C GLU A 82 -12.27 12.07 20.50
N ASP A 83 -12.08 13.10 19.67
CA ASP A 83 -12.51 13.10 18.27
C ASP A 83 -11.51 12.27 17.47
N ALA A 84 -11.97 11.23 16.79
CA ALA A 84 -11.11 10.27 16.12
C ALA A 84 -10.83 10.66 14.65
N ILE A 85 -9.55 10.60 14.23
CA ILE A 85 -9.15 10.78 12.84
C ILE A 85 -8.64 9.45 12.28
N VAL A 86 -9.20 9.00 11.17
CA VAL A 86 -8.76 7.82 10.41
C VAL A 86 -8.18 8.28 9.07
N TRP A 87 -6.88 8.09 8.90
CA TRP A 87 -6.17 8.41 7.66
C TRP A 87 -6.22 7.23 6.70
N ASP A 88 -6.90 7.38 5.57
CA ASP A 88 -6.94 6.33 4.53
C ASP A 88 -5.55 6.11 3.94
N VAL A 89 -5.14 4.86 3.75
CA VAL A 89 -3.75 4.49 3.47
C VAL A 89 -2.79 4.95 4.59
N GLY A 90 -2.83 6.22 4.97
CA GLY A 90 -2.01 6.78 6.04
C GLY A 90 -0.60 7.23 5.61
N HIS A 91 -0.27 7.13 4.33
CA HIS A 91 1.02 7.61 3.78
C HIS A 91 1.14 9.15 3.78
N GLN A 92 0.05 9.88 4.00
CA GLN A 92 -0.01 11.34 4.14
C GLN A 92 -0.01 11.81 5.62
N ALA A 93 0.24 10.93 6.59
CA ALA A 93 0.03 11.21 8.01
C ALA A 93 1.28 11.69 8.78
N TYR A 94 2.36 12.12 8.11
CA TYR A 94 3.58 12.52 8.85
C TYR A 94 3.38 13.81 9.64
N ALA A 95 2.66 14.80 9.11
CA ALA A 95 2.29 15.98 9.88
C ALA A 95 1.44 15.62 11.11
N HIS A 96 0.52 14.66 10.99
CA HIS A 96 -0.24 14.11 12.11
C HIS A 96 0.68 13.49 13.18
N LYS A 97 1.67 12.67 12.79
CA LYS A 97 2.64 12.09 13.74
C LYS A 97 3.43 13.17 14.48
N ILE A 98 3.92 14.18 13.77
CA ILE A 98 4.70 15.27 14.34
C ILE A 98 3.86 16.07 15.34
N LEU A 99 2.64 16.47 14.97
CA LEU A 99 1.73 17.25 15.81
C LEU A 99 1.19 16.48 17.02
N THR A 100 1.34 15.17 17.05
CA THR A 100 0.88 14.28 18.13
C THR A 100 2.03 13.70 18.96
N GLY A 101 3.15 14.44 19.06
CA GLY A 101 4.24 14.17 20.00
C GLY A 101 5.32 13.20 19.49
N ARG A 102 5.31 12.87 18.19
CA ARG A 102 6.31 11.95 17.59
C ARG A 102 7.35 12.68 16.74
N ARG A 103 7.50 14.01 16.90
CA ARG A 103 8.49 14.82 16.15
C ARG A 103 9.90 14.23 16.23
N ASP A 104 10.39 14.00 17.44
CA ASP A 104 11.78 13.55 17.66
C ASP A 104 11.96 12.08 17.18
N ALA A 105 10.91 11.28 17.30
CA ALA A 105 10.87 9.91 16.81
C ALA A 105 10.91 9.80 15.27
N MET A 106 10.64 10.88 14.53
CA MET A 106 10.75 10.88 13.06
C MET A 106 12.15 10.52 12.57
N ALA A 107 13.19 10.70 13.38
CA ALA A 107 14.54 10.24 13.07
C ALA A 107 14.66 8.72 12.92
N THR A 108 13.69 7.96 13.44
CA THR A 108 13.62 6.49 13.35
C THR A 108 12.50 5.99 12.43
N LEU A 109 11.91 6.89 11.64
CA LEU A 109 10.79 6.55 10.75
C LEU A 109 11.16 5.40 9.81
N ARG A 110 10.34 4.33 9.83
CA ARG A 110 10.52 3.13 8.98
C ARG A 110 11.83 2.35 9.20
N GLN A 111 12.59 2.70 10.25
CA GLN A 111 13.79 1.95 10.65
C GLN A 111 13.43 0.82 11.60
N THR A 112 14.28 -0.18 11.71
CA THR A 112 14.11 -1.28 12.68
C THR A 112 13.94 -0.70 14.10
N ASP A 113 12.91 -1.15 14.81
CA ASP A 113 12.51 -0.68 16.13
C ASP A 113 12.10 0.80 16.22
N GLY A 114 11.97 1.47 15.10
CA GLY A 114 11.50 2.85 15.00
C GLY A 114 10.00 2.98 14.82
N ILE A 115 9.54 4.21 14.52
CA ILE A 115 8.13 4.46 14.24
C ILE A 115 7.72 4.01 12.85
N SER A 116 6.47 3.54 12.74
CA SER A 116 5.85 3.09 11.49
C SER A 116 5.71 4.21 10.46
N GLY A 117 5.81 3.87 9.18
CA GLY A 117 5.47 4.78 8.07
C GLY A 117 3.97 5.09 7.94
N PHE A 118 3.13 4.36 8.68
CA PHE A 118 1.67 4.49 8.67
C PHE A 118 1.13 4.66 10.10
N PRO A 119 -0.10 5.15 10.30
CA PRO A 119 -0.77 5.13 11.59
C PRO A 119 -0.85 3.72 12.19
N LYS A 120 -0.47 3.59 13.46
CA LYS A 120 -0.42 2.31 14.19
C LYS A 120 -0.95 2.50 15.61
N ARG A 121 -2.08 1.87 15.94
CA ARG A 121 -2.77 2.03 17.24
C ARG A 121 -1.88 1.80 18.46
N SER A 122 -0.93 0.88 18.37
CA SER A 122 0.02 0.61 19.46
C SER A 122 1.12 1.65 19.59
N GLU A 123 1.25 2.59 18.65
CA GLU A 123 2.27 3.63 18.63
C GLU A 123 1.79 4.92 19.31
N SER A 124 0.50 5.24 19.16
CA SER A 124 -0.06 6.48 19.69
C SER A 124 -1.58 6.39 19.92
N PRO A 125 -2.11 7.01 21.00
CA PRO A 125 -3.57 7.10 21.20
C PRO A 125 -4.26 7.96 20.12
N TYR A 126 -3.51 8.78 19.40
CA TYR A 126 -4.03 9.59 18.30
C TYR A 126 -4.20 8.78 17.00
N ASP A 127 -3.60 7.61 16.90
CA ASP A 127 -3.79 6.68 15.78
C ASP A 127 -5.03 5.82 16.04
N ALA A 128 -6.21 6.40 15.83
CA ALA A 128 -7.50 5.79 16.16
C ALA A 128 -7.72 4.44 15.45
N PHE A 129 -7.15 4.28 14.25
CA PHE A 129 -7.20 3.06 13.45
C PHE A 129 -5.86 2.83 12.74
N GLY A 130 -5.38 1.58 12.72
CA GLY A 130 -4.20 1.18 11.96
C GLY A 130 -4.52 1.11 10.47
N THR A 131 -3.72 1.77 9.64
CA THR A 131 -3.94 1.82 8.19
C THR A 131 -2.68 1.41 7.43
N ALA A 132 -2.75 1.34 6.14
CA ALA A 132 -1.74 1.24 5.10
C ALA A 132 -2.35 0.75 3.77
N HIS A 133 -3.40 -0.07 3.82
CA HIS A 133 -4.23 -0.38 2.66
C HIS A 133 -5.33 0.67 2.50
N SER A 134 -5.70 0.96 1.26
CA SER A 134 -6.66 2.01 0.92
C SER A 134 -8.12 1.64 1.20
N SER A 135 -8.98 2.65 1.13
CA SER A 135 -10.44 2.54 1.06
C SER A 135 -11.12 2.03 2.33
N THR A 136 -10.41 2.02 3.48
CA THR A 136 -10.90 1.50 4.76
C THR A 136 -11.41 2.58 5.71
N SER A 137 -11.01 3.84 5.52
CA SER A 137 -11.19 4.91 6.50
C SER A 137 -12.65 5.25 6.77
N ILE A 138 -13.50 5.29 5.73
CA ILE A 138 -14.92 5.62 5.87
C ILE A 138 -15.63 4.54 6.69
N SER A 139 -15.41 3.26 6.36
CA SER A 139 -15.99 2.13 7.11
C SER A 139 -15.56 2.14 8.57
N ALA A 140 -14.27 2.37 8.83
CA ALA A 140 -13.73 2.39 10.19
C ALA A 140 -14.29 3.57 11.00
N ALA A 141 -14.30 4.78 10.45
CA ALA A 141 -14.87 5.96 11.09
C ALA A 141 -16.37 5.83 11.34
N LEU A 142 -17.12 5.27 10.37
CA LEU A 142 -18.55 4.99 10.52
C LEU A 142 -18.79 4.00 11.67
N GLY A 143 -18.04 2.90 11.73
CA GLY A 143 -18.15 1.91 12.80
C GLY A 143 -17.88 2.52 14.19
N MET A 144 -16.86 3.38 14.31
CA MET A 144 -16.56 4.11 15.55
C MET A 144 -17.69 5.09 15.92
N ALA A 145 -18.24 5.83 14.95
CA ALA A 145 -19.35 6.76 15.17
C ALA A 145 -20.60 6.04 15.68
N VAL A 146 -20.93 4.89 15.09
CA VAL A 146 -22.04 4.05 15.55
C VAL A 146 -21.80 3.55 16.98
N ALA A 147 -20.61 3.06 17.28
CA ALA A 147 -20.25 2.59 18.62
C ALA A 147 -20.36 3.69 19.68
N ASP A 148 -19.85 4.90 19.39
CA ASP A 148 -19.94 6.03 20.32
C ASP A 148 -21.38 6.53 20.47
N SER A 149 -22.20 6.49 19.43
CA SER A 149 -23.63 6.79 19.53
C SER A 149 -24.36 5.79 20.46
N LEU A 150 -24.09 4.49 20.33
CA LEU A 150 -24.63 3.46 21.22
C LEU A 150 -24.17 3.64 22.68
N ASN A 151 -22.96 4.11 22.88
CA ASN A 151 -22.38 4.41 24.20
C ASN A 151 -22.78 5.79 24.76
N GLY A 152 -23.70 6.52 24.12
CA GLY A 152 -24.19 7.82 24.55
C GLY A 152 -23.21 8.99 24.30
N LYS A 153 -22.12 8.77 23.57
CA LYS A 153 -21.09 9.79 23.25
C LYS A 153 -21.38 10.48 21.92
N LYS A 154 -22.58 11.00 21.74
CA LYS A 154 -23.09 11.49 20.45
C LYS A 154 -22.40 12.75 19.92
N ASP A 155 -21.66 13.47 20.75
CA ASP A 155 -20.97 14.72 20.37
C ASP A 155 -19.56 14.48 19.80
N ARG A 156 -19.05 13.25 19.85
CA ARG A 156 -17.73 12.90 19.33
C ARG A 156 -17.72 12.83 17.81
N TRP A 157 -16.75 13.48 17.21
CA TRP A 157 -16.53 13.45 15.77
C TRP A 157 -15.64 12.29 15.35
N HIS A 158 -16.03 11.65 14.26
CA HIS A 158 -15.25 10.61 13.60
C HIS A 158 -14.95 11.08 12.18
N ILE A 159 -13.66 11.25 11.89
CA ILE A 159 -13.19 11.90 10.67
C ILE A 159 -12.42 10.88 9.83
N ALA A 160 -12.92 10.59 8.63
CA ALA A 160 -12.21 9.81 7.62
C ALA A 160 -11.53 10.77 6.65
N VAL A 161 -10.21 10.66 6.48
CA VAL A 161 -9.46 11.42 5.48
C VAL A 161 -9.10 10.47 4.35
N ILE A 162 -9.77 10.59 3.21
CA ILE A 162 -9.61 9.69 2.06
C ILE A 162 -9.15 10.46 0.83
N GLY A 163 -8.17 9.90 0.09
CA GLY A 163 -7.74 10.45 -1.19
C GLY A 163 -8.71 10.10 -2.33
N ASP A 164 -8.69 10.90 -3.40
CA ASP A 164 -9.48 10.69 -4.62
C ASP A 164 -9.23 9.31 -5.24
N GLY A 165 -7.96 8.84 -5.27
CA GLY A 165 -7.62 7.49 -5.73
C GLY A 165 -8.23 6.40 -4.85
N ALA A 166 -8.17 6.53 -3.51
CA ALA A 166 -8.70 5.55 -2.58
C ALA A 166 -10.25 5.50 -2.59
N LEU A 167 -10.91 6.59 -2.97
CA LEU A 167 -12.37 6.65 -3.12
C LEU A 167 -12.86 5.77 -4.28
N THR A 168 -12.01 5.39 -5.23
CA THR A 168 -12.36 4.48 -6.34
C THR A 168 -12.54 3.03 -5.89
N GLY A 169 -12.05 2.65 -4.72
CA GLY A 169 -12.22 1.30 -4.17
C GLY A 169 -13.67 0.99 -3.79
N GLY A 170 -14.14 -0.22 -4.13
CA GLY A 170 -15.53 -0.64 -3.90
C GLY A 170 -15.99 -0.46 -2.45
N MET A 171 -15.15 -0.83 -1.47
CA MET A 171 -15.48 -0.69 -0.05
C MET A 171 -15.71 0.76 0.39
N ALA A 172 -15.04 1.74 -0.20
CA ALA A 172 -15.30 3.15 0.07
C ALA A 172 -16.70 3.56 -0.39
N VAL A 173 -17.13 3.09 -1.56
CA VAL A 173 -18.49 3.34 -2.10
C VAL A 173 -19.55 2.62 -1.27
N GLU A 174 -19.31 1.38 -0.85
CA GLU A 174 -20.17 0.62 0.07
C GLU A 174 -20.35 1.36 1.40
N ALA A 175 -19.25 1.91 1.95
CA ALA A 175 -19.29 2.69 3.19
C ALA A 175 -20.08 4.00 3.03
N LEU A 176 -19.97 4.70 1.90
CA LEU A 176 -20.80 5.87 1.60
C LEU A 176 -22.28 5.51 1.53
N ASN A 177 -22.62 4.44 0.81
CA ASN A 177 -23.98 3.94 0.74
C ASN A 177 -24.56 3.61 2.13
N HIS A 178 -23.77 2.95 2.99
CA HIS A 178 -24.19 2.62 4.34
C HIS A 178 -24.28 3.87 5.25
N ALA A 179 -23.34 4.82 5.12
CA ALA A 179 -23.34 6.05 5.92
C ALA A 179 -24.61 6.89 5.73
N GLY A 180 -25.16 6.90 4.51
CA GLY A 180 -26.40 7.63 4.18
C GLY A 180 -27.64 7.20 4.97
N VAL A 181 -27.65 5.97 5.53
CA VAL A 181 -28.76 5.48 6.36
C VAL A 181 -28.88 6.27 7.68
N TYR A 182 -27.78 6.79 8.21
CA TYR A 182 -27.74 7.41 9.56
C TYR A 182 -28.12 8.90 9.60
N LYS A 183 -28.40 9.53 8.48
CA LYS A 183 -28.89 10.92 8.33
C LYS A 183 -28.34 11.94 9.36
N LYS A 184 -29.00 12.10 10.52
CA LYS A 184 -28.65 13.07 11.56
C LYS A 184 -28.16 12.45 12.88
N ASP A 185 -28.02 11.14 12.93
CA ASP A 185 -27.78 10.42 14.19
C ASP A 185 -26.29 10.27 14.53
N LEU A 186 -25.39 10.66 13.65
CA LEU A 186 -23.95 10.49 13.81
C LEU A 186 -23.16 11.76 13.50
N LYS A 187 -22.02 11.91 14.16
CA LYS A 187 -20.99 12.92 13.89
C LYS A 187 -19.89 12.27 13.02
N LEU A 188 -20.14 12.16 11.72
CA LEU A 188 -19.22 11.59 10.74
C LEU A 188 -18.82 12.64 9.70
N LEU A 189 -17.51 12.90 9.59
CA LEU A 189 -16.94 13.80 8.59
C LEU A 189 -16.02 13.01 7.66
N ILE A 190 -16.28 13.05 6.37
CA ILE A 190 -15.47 12.45 5.33
C ILE A 190 -14.75 13.57 4.60
N ILE A 191 -13.44 13.65 4.74
CA ILE A 191 -12.59 14.60 4.00
C ILE A 191 -12.13 13.91 2.72
N LEU A 192 -12.65 14.36 1.59
CA LEU A 192 -12.14 13.97 0.29
C LEU A 192 -10.94 14.86 -0.05
N ASN A 193 -9.74 14.33 0.13
CA ASN A 193 -8.49 15.00 -0.20
C ASN A 193 -8.14 14.76 -1.67
N ASP A 194 -8.57 15.66 -2.53
CA ASP A 194 -8.39 15.58 -3.97
C ASP A 194 -7.11 16.34 -4.38
N ASN A 195 -6.14 15.58 -4.91
CA ASN A 195 -4.87 16.12 -5.37
C ASN A 195 -4.55 15.77 -6.83
N ASP A 196 -5.56 15.33 -7.58
CA ASP A 196 -5.48 14.95 -9.00
C ASP A 196 -4.46 13.82 -9.30
N HIS A 197 -4.03 13.05 -8.28
CA HIS A 197 -3.04 11.98 -8.44
C HIS A 197 -3.36 10.80 -7.51
N SER A 198 -3.37 9.58 -8.08
CA SER A 198 -3.07 8.36 -7.33
C SER A 198 -1.54 8.16 -7.21
N ILE A 199 -1.03 6.94 -7.17
CA ILE A 199 0.42 6.67 -7.34
C ILE A 199 0.83 7.03 -8.77
N SER A 200 0.03 6.58 -9.75
CA SER A 200 0.11 6.91 -11.19
C SER A 200 -0.88 8.05 -11.54
N PRO A 201 -0.86 8.56 -12.78
CA PRO A 201 -1.91 9.46 -13.27
C PRO A 201 -3.31 8.89 -13.01
N PRO A 202 -4.33 9.74 -12.81
CA PRO A 202 -5.67 9.31 -12.44
C PRO A 202 -6.25 8.28 -13.41
N ALA A 203 -6.64 7.12 -12.90
CA ALA A 203 -7.33 6.09 -13.66
C ALA A 203 -8.83 6.08 -13.32
N GLY A 204 -9.68 5.87 -14.34
CA GLY A 204 -11.13 5.74 -14.19
C GLY A 204 -11.92 7.04 -14.35
N ALA A 205 -13.22 6.87 -14.61
CA ALA A 205 -14.14 7.99 -14.94
C ALA A 205 -14.38 8.93 -13.74
N LEU A 206 -14.38 8.40 -12.50
CA LEU A 206 -14.64 9.19 -11.30
C LEU A 206 -13.55 10.25 -11.08
N SER A 207 -12.27 9.83 -11.16
CA SER A 207 -11.13 10.75 -11.02
C SER A 207 -11.13 11.83 -12.11
N GLY A 208 -11.42 11.45 -13.37
CA GLY A 208 -11.57 12.40 -14.48
C GLY A 208 -12.77 13.36 -14.32
N HIS A 209 -13.80 12.93 -13.61
CA HIS A 209 -14.98 13.75 -13.30
C HIS A 209 -14.70 14.77 -12.21
N LEU A 210 -13.99 14.35 -11.13
CA LEU A 210 -13.54 15.23 -10.05
C LEU A 210 -12.58 16.31 -10.60
N ALA A 211 -11.65 15.94 -11.48
CA ALA A 211 -10.72 16.88 -12.12
C ALA A 211 -11.44 17.93 -13.01
N LYS A 212 -12.46 17.54 -13.77
CA LYS A 212 -13.25 18.46 -14.62
C LYS A 212 -14.03 19.52 -13.85
N LEU A 213 -14.46 19.20 -12.62
CA LEU A 213 -15.22 20.15 -11.79
C LEU A 213 -14.40 21.34 -11.33
N VAL A 214 -13.12 21.12 -11.12
CA VAL A 214 -12.18 22.16 -10.68
C VAL A 214 -11.81 23.10 -11.83
N SER A 215 -11.82 22.61 -13.06
CA SER A 215 -11.43 23.39 -14.24
C SER A 215 -12.52 24.31 -14.78
N THR A 216 -13.78 24.19 -14.34
CA THR A 216 -14.86 25.06 -14.82
C THR A 216 -14.85 26.41 -14.10
N ALA A 217 -14.52 27.46 -14.84
CA ALA A 217 -14.33 28.85 -14.44
C ALA A 217 -15.42 29.54 -13.58
N PRO A 218 -16.71 29.14 -13.54
CA PRO A 218 -17.72 29.79 -12.70
C PRO A 218 -17.51 29.62 -11.20
N VAL A 219 -16.83 28.52 -10.76
CA VAL A 219 -16.60 28.22 -9.33
C VAL A 219 -15.63 29.22 -8.67
N TRP A 220 -14.66 29.74 -9.42
CA TRP A 220 -13.70 30.74 -8.91
C TRP A 220 -14.29 32.15 -8.73
N LYS A 221 -15.27 32.55 -9.54
CA LYS A 221 -15.96 33.86 -9.39
C LYS A 221 -16.89 33.90 -8.20
N ALA A 222 -17.50 32.80 -7.81
CA ALA A 222 -18.26 32.68 -6.55
C ALA A 222 -17.39 32.87 -5.31
N ARG A 223 -16.10 32.57 -5.41
CA ARG A 223 -15.10 32.71 -4.32
C ARG A 223 -14.80 34.17 -3.95
N GLU A 224 -14.79 35.10 -4.90
CA GLU A 224 -14.59 36.55 -4.61
C GLU A 224 -15.83 37.17 -3.97
N ILE A 225 -17.02 36.72 -4.32
CA ILE A 225 -18.28 37.18 -3.75
C ILE A 225 -18.44 36.69 -2.31
N SER A 226 -17.99 35.47 -1.96
CA SER A 226 -18.08 34.94 -0.59
C SER A 226 -17.13 35.62 0.41
N LYS A 227 -15.97 36.12 -0.05
CA LYS A 227 -15.05 36.89 0.82
C LYS A 227 -15.58 38.25 1.24
N SER A 228 -16.47 38.86 0.47
CA SER A 228 -17.06 40.16 0.78
C SER A 228 -18.37 40.11 1.58
N ILE A 229 -19.04 38.95 1.68
CA ILE A 229 -20.40 38.80 2.22
C ILE A 229 -20.45 38.09 3.58
N LEU A 230 -19.40 37.36 3.98
CA LEU A 230 -19.38 36.62 5.25
C LEU A 230 -18.98 37.50 6.46
N LYS A 231 -19.78 38.52 6.75
CA LYS A 231 -19.91 39.04 8.11
C LYS A 231 -20.92 38.17 8.87
N PRO A 232 -20.72 37.97 10.19
CA PRO A 232 -21.49 36.99 10.95
C PRO A 232 -22.93 37.46 11.20
N VAL A 233 -23.84 37.04 10.34
CA VAL A 233 -25.28 37.24 10.55
C VAL A 233 -25.97 35.87 10.37
N PRO A 234 -26.56 35.31 11.45
CA PRO A 234 -27.21 33.98 11.41
C PRO A 234 -28.32 33.83 10.36
N LEU A 235 -29.02 34.91 10.02
CA LEU A 235 -30.11 34.89 9.04
C LEU A 235 -29.64 34.68 7.58
N LEU A 236 -28.43 35.11 7.25
CA LEU A 236 -27.85 34.93 5.91
C LEU A 236 -27.33 33.52 5.70
N TRP A 237 -26.98 32.83 6.75
CA TRP A 237 -26.58 31.42 6.69
C TRP A 237 -27.74 30.49 6.30
N ASP A 238 -28.93 30.71 6.85
CA ASP A 238 -30.13 29.93 6.47
C ASP A 238 -30.64 30.25 5.07
N PHE A 239 -30.44 31.47 4.59
CA PHE A 239 -30.71 31.84 3.20
C PHE A 239 -29.67 31.22 2.25
N ALA A 240 -28.38 31.25 2.60
CA ALA A 240 -27.32 30.58 1.86
C ALA A 240 -27.57 29.06 1.81
N LYS A 241 -27.99 28.41 2.88
CA LYS A 241 -28.42 26.99 2.89
C LYS A 241 -29.55 26.69 1.93
N ARG A 242 -30.55 27.58 1.81
CA ARG A 242 -31.68 27.37 0.87
C ARG A 242 -31.31 27.60 -0.58
N VAL A 243 -30.51 28.61 -0.85
CA VAL A 243 -30.00 28.95 -2.19
C VAL A 243 -28.96 27.90 -2.63
N GLU A 244 -28.05 27.52 -1.74
CA GLU A 244 -27.03 26.51 -2.01
C GLU A 244 -27.65 25.14 -2.29
N LYS A 245 -28.65 24.71 -1.52
CA LYS A 245 -29.37 23.44 -1.76
C LYS A 245 -30.11 23.40 -3.09
N GLN A 246 -30.58 24.55 -3.60
CA GLN A 246 -31.23 24.64 -4.89
C GLN A 246 -30.28 24.94 -6.05
N THR A 247 -29.23 25.74 -5.84
CA THR A 247 -28.31 26.19 -6.89
C THR A 247 -27.14 25.20 -7.09
N VAL A 248 -26.63 24.60 -6.03
CA VAL A 248 -25.53 23.60 -6.09
C VAL A 248 -26.02 22.28 -6.67
N ASN A 249 -27.24 21.86 -6.36
CA ASN A 249 -27.85 20.67 -7.01
C ASN A 249 -28.06 20.82 -8.52
N PHE A 250 -28.05 22.06 -9.05
CA PHE A 250 -28.26 22.32 -10.47
C PHE A 250 -26.94 22.51 -11.26
N LEU A 251 -25.81 22.77 -10.60
CA LEU A 251 -24.56 23.21 -11.25
C LEU A 251 -23.34 22.32 -11.01
N SER A 252 -23.41 21.25 -10.19
CA SER A 252 -22.23 20.45 -9.86
C SER A 252 -22.49 18.94 -9.90
N PRO A 253 -21.96 18.21 -10.89
CA PRO A 253 -22.12 16.75 -11.03
C PRO A 253 -21.68 15.88 -9.85
N PRO A 254 -20.64 16.20 -9.00
CA PRO A 254 -20.31 15.35 -7.84
C PRO A 254 -21.28 15.48 -6.69
N SER A 255 -21.96 16.61 -6.54
CA SER A 255 -23.03 16.72 -5.54
C SER A 255 -24.10 15.66 -5.78
N THR A 256 -24.31 15.21 -7.04
CA THR A 256 -25.26 14.15 -7.36
C THR A 256 -24.86 12.78 -6.82
N LEU A 257 -23.57 12.40 -6.85
CA LEU A 257 -23.12 11.11 -6.31
C LEU A 257 -23.35 11.04 -4.80
N PHE A 258 -22.86 12.01 -4.04
CA PHE A 258 -23.02 12.02 -2.57
C PHE A 258 -24.48 12.28 -2.16
N SER A 259 -25.19 13.11 -2.90
CA SER A 259 -26.61 13.37 -2.67
C SER A 259 -27.48 12.14 -2.91
N SER A 260 -27.11 11.24 -3.83
CA SER A 260 -27.84 9.98 -4.04
C SER A 260 -27.71 9.02 -2.86
N PHE A 261 -26.70 9.22 -1.99
CA PHE A 261 -26.52 8.52 -0.73
C PHE A 261 -27.08 9.29 0.49
N ASP A 262 -27.85 10.38 0.29
CA ASP A 262 -28.33 11.25 1.37
C ASP A 262 -27.20 11.90 2.23
N ILE A 263 -26.01 12.06 1.67
CA ILE A 263 -24.84 12.67 2.35
C ILE A 263 -24.72 14.15 1.95
N ASN A 264 -24.53 15.02 2.93
CA ASN A 264 -24.28 16.44 2.70
C ASN A 264 -22.86 16.63 2.12
N TYR A 265 -22.77 17.27 0.96
CA TYR A 265 -21.50 17.56 0.30
C TYR A 265 -21.19 19.07 0.33
N PHE A 266 -19.94 19.40 0.67
CA PHE A 266 -19.39 20.75 0.68
C PHE A 266 -18.04 20.80 -0.05
N GLY A 267 -17.80 21.90 -0.76
CA GLY A 267 -16.55 22.13 -1.48
C GLY A 267 -16.72 22.16 -3.00
N PRO A 268 -15.64 22.11 -3.79
CA PRO A 268 -14.25 22.02 -3.31
C PRO A 268 -13.75 23.32 -2.67
N ILE A 269 -12.92 23.19 -1.63
CA ILE A 269 -12.23 24.29 -0.96
C ILE A 269 -10.70 24.15 -1.07
N ASP A 270 -9.98 25.26 -0.91
CA ASP A 270 -8.52 25.27 -0.98
C ASP A 270 -7.91 24.61 0.27
N GLY A 271 -7.25 23.47 0.09
CA GLY A 271 -6.61 22.72 1.16
C GLY A 271 -5.31 23.34 1.67
N HIS A 272 -4.79 24.37 1.00
CA HIS A 272 -3.59 25.09 1.41
C HIS A 272 -3.88 26.44 2.10
N ASP A 273 -5.16 26.81 2.20
CA ASP A 273 -5.59 27.92 3.05
C ASP A 273 -5.97 27.40 4.44
N VAL A 274 -4.98 27.23 5.32
CA VAL A 274 -5.20 26.68 6.66
C VAL A 274 -6.15 27.53 7.52
N THR A 275 -6.14 28.84 7.36
CA THR A 275 -7.03 29.76 8.10
C THR A 275 -8.46 29.63 7.64
N GLY A 276 -8.66 29.53 6.32
CA GLY A 276 -9.94 29.22 5.71
C GLY A 276 -10.48 27.85 6.10
N LEU A 277 -9.62 26.80 6.08
CA LEU A 277 -9.96 25.46 6.55
C LEU A 277 -10.44 25.45 7.99
N VAL A 278 -9.71 26.11 8.92
CA VAL A 278 -10.08 26.20 10.33
C VAL A 278 -11.44 26.87 10.50
N SER A 279 -11.67 27.99 9.81
CA SER A 279 -12.96 28.70 9.84
C SER A 279 -14.10 27.82 9.34
N PHE A 280 -13.89 27.13 8.20
CA PHE A 280 -14.88 26.25 7.60
C PHE A 280 -15.22 25.06 8.51
N LEU A 281 -14.21 24.36 9.03
CA LEU A 281 -14.38 23.21 9.92
C LEU A 281 -15.08 23.58 11.23
N LYS A 282 -14.80 24.76 11.81
CA LYS A 282 -15.52 25.27 13.00
C LYS A 282 -17.02 25.41 12.74
N ASN A 283 -17.41 25.94 11.57
CA ASN A 283 -18.81 26.06 11.19
C ASN A 283 -19.45 24.69 10.92
N LEU A 284 -18.68 23.77 10.33
CA LEU A 284 -19.13 22.42 10.00
C LEU A 284 -19.45 21.57 11.25
N LYS A 285 -18.74 21.79 12.36
CA LYS A 285 -19.02 21.13 13.66
C LYS A 285 -20.44 21.38 14.19
N ALA A 286 -21.11 22.44 13.77
CA ALA A 286 -22.49 22.73 14.16
C ALA A 286 -23.53 21.89 13.40
N LEU A 287 -23.13 21.12 12.41
CA LEU A 287 -24.02 20.28 11.60
C LEU A 287 -24.10 18.86 12.15
N ASP A 288 -25.16 18.15 11.81
CA ASP A 288 -25.40 16.75 12.13
C ASP A 288 -25.43 15.90 10.85
N GLY A 289 -25.14 14.63 11.02
CA GLY A 289 -25.18 13.61 9.98
C GLY A 289 -23.86 13.39 9.26
N PRO A 290 -23.82 12.43 8.33
CA PRO A 290 -22.66 12.21 7.47
C PRO A 290 -22.43 13.41 6.56
N ILE A 291 -21.19 13.90 6.53
CA ILE A 291 -20.78 15.07 5.76
C ILE A 291 -19.55 14.70 4.94
N VAL A 292 -19.56 15.06 3.64
CA VAL A 292 -18.37 15.06 2.80
C VAL A 292 -17.88 16.49 2.62
N LEU A 293 -16.62 16.72 2.97
CA LEU A 293 -15.90 17.95 2.67
C LEU A 293 -14.83 17.66 1.60
N HIS A 294 -15.01 18.23 0.42
CA HIS A 294 -14.04 18.12 -0.67
C HIS A 294 -12.97 19.20 -0.54
N VAL A 295 -11.72 18.80 -0.43
CA VAL A 295 -10.55 19.65 -0.21
C VAL A 295 -9.55 19.44 -1.34
N LYS A 296 -9.19 20.52 -2.05
CA LYS A 296 -8.16 20.48 -3.10
C LYS A 296 -6.79 20.73 -2.51
N THR A 297 -5.88 19.78 -2.73
CA THR A 297 -4.48 19.89 -2.32
C THR A 297 -3.54 19.66 -3.50
N LYS A 298 -2.25 19.85 -3.28
CA LYS A 298 -1.18 19.55 -4.24
C LYS A 298 -0.13 18.68 -3.60
N LYS A 299 0.15 17.51 -4.17
CA LYS A 299 1.27 16.66 -3.73
C LYS A 299 2.60 17.43 -3.83
N GLY A 300 3.49 17.21 -2.87
CA GLY A 300 4.81 17.85 -2.85
C GLY A 300 4.83 19.31 -2.46
N LYS A 301 3.67 19.91 -2.08
CA LYS A 301 3.53 21.34 -1.78
C LYS A 301 4.62 21.89 -0.88
N GLY A 302 5.28 22.96 -1.36
CA GLY A 302 6.34 23.68 -0.61
C GLY A 302 7.74 23.08 -0.76
N TYR A 303 7.90 21.98 -1.50
CA TYR A 303 9.21 21.45 -1.90
C TYR A 303 9.23 21.26 -3.43
N LYS A 304 9.91 22.18 -4.11
CA LYS A 304 9.86 22.31 -5.58
C LYS A 304 10.14 20.99 -6.32
N PRO A 305 11.19 20.19 -5.96
CA PRO A 305 11.41 18.91 -6.64
C PRO A 305 10.23 17.93 -6.55
N ALA A 306 9.54 17.89 -5.40
CA ALA A 306 8.37 17.02 -5.22
C ALA A 306 7.09 17.58 -5.85
N GLU A 307 7.00 18.90 -6.06
CA GLU A 307 5.92 19.52 -6.83
C GLU A 307 6.05 19.25 -8.33
N ASP A 308 7.29 19.17 -8.84
CA ASP A 308 7.58 18.94 -10.25
C ASP A 308 7.44 17.46 -10.65
N ASP A 309 7.82 16.53 -9.75
CA ASP A 309 7.62 15.08 -9.92
C ASP A 309 7.08 14.44 -8.65
N PRO A 310 5.76 14.55 -8.40
CA PRO A 310 5.15 13.98 -7.20
C PRO A 310 5.16 12.44 -7.18
N THR A 311 5.33 11.78 -8.32
CA THR A 311 5.43 10.32 -8.44
C THR A 311 6.78 9.82 -7.95
N LEU A 312 7.87 10.45 -8.39
CA LEU A 312 9.22 10.16 -7.92
C LEU A 312 9.36 10.35 -6.41
N TYR A 313 8.71 11.41 -5.89
CA TYR A 313 8.71 11.74 -4.45
C TYR A 313 7.55 11.10 -3.66
N HIS A 314 6.82 10.16 -4.24
CA HIS A 314 5.76 9.45 -3.53
C HIS A 314 6.33 8.55 -2.41
N GLY A 315 7.28 7.68 -2.74
CA GLY A 315 7.94 6.79 -1.79
C GLY A 315 9.46 6.83 -2.01
N VAL A 316 10.16 7.68 -1.26
CA VAL A 316 11.58 7.95 -1.47
C VAL A 316 12.49 7.12 -0.57
N GLY A 317 13.67 6.80 -1.06
CA GLY A 317 14.83 6.42 -0.25
C GLY A 317 15.49 7.63 0.39
N LYS A 318 16.73 7.48 0.87
CA LYS A 318 17.56 8.61 1.33
C LYS A 318 17.96 9.49 0.14
N PHE A 319 17.95 10.81 0.32
CA PHE A 319 18.33 11.76 -0.71
C PHE A 319 18.88 13.05 -0.09
N ASP A 320 19.53 13.89 -0.90
CA ASP A 320 19.98 15.23 -0.49
C ASP A 320 18.79 16.21 -0.59
N PRO A 321 18.36 16.86 0.51
CA PRO A 321 17.21 17.75 0.49
C PRO A 321 17.43 19.05 -0.32
N VAL A 322 18.67 19.43 -0.60
CA VAL A 322 19.01 20.63 -1.38
C VAL A 322 18.99 20.34 -2.88
N VAL A 323 19.58 19.22 -3.27
CA VAL A 323 19.76 18.85 -4.69
C VAL A 323 18.59 17.99 -5.19
N GLY A 324 17.87 17.33 -4.28
CA GLY A 324 16.83 16.37 -4.59
C GLY A 324 17.36 14.97 -4.91
N ILE A 325 16.48 14.10 -5.41
CA ILE A 325 16.85 12.76 -5.85
C ILE A 325 17.65 12.88 -7.15
N GLN A 326 18.89 12.41 -7.10
CA GLN A 326 19.74 12.37 -8.29
C GLN A 326 19.58 11.02 -9.00
N PRO A 327 19.64 10.99 -10.34
CA PRO A 327 19.74 9.75 -11.08
C PRO A 327 20.93 8.92 -10.56
N SER A 328 20.65 7.75 -10.01
CA SER A 328 21.73 6.82 -9.66
C SER A 328 22.29 6.18 -10.93
N ALA A 329 23.55 5.74 -10.89
CA ALA A 329 24.07 4.86 -11.93
C ALA A 329 23.12 3.67 -12.11
N ALA A 330 22.92 3.23 -13.36
CA ALA A 330 22.08 2.08 -13.63
C ALA A 330 22.51 0.90 -12.73
N PRO A 331 21.58 0.25 -12.01
CA PRO A 331 21.94 -0.87 -11.16
C PRO A 331 22.62 -1.96 -12.00
N THR A 332 23.70 -2.51 -11.47
CA THR A 332 24.46 -3.59 -12.14
C THR A 332 23.67 -4.89 -12.24
N LYS A 333 22.64 -5.05 -11.39
CA LYS A 333 21.74 -6.21 -11.38
C LYS A 333 20.31 -5.75 -11.61
N LYS A 334 19.57 -6.46 -12.45
CA LYS A 334 18.13 -6.23 -12.65
C LYS A 334 17.35 -6.66 -11.41
N THR A 335 16.32 -5.90 -11.07
CA THR A 335 15.33 -6.31 -10.07
C THR A 335 14.37 -7.34 -10.66
N TYR A 336 13.72 -8.14 -9.81
CA TYR A 336 12.67 -9.06 -10.26
C TYR A 336 11.53 -8.35 -11.01
N THR A 337 11.17 -7.14 -10.59
CA THR A 337 10.20 -6.30 -11.31
C THR A 337 10.67 -5.94 -12.73
N GLN A 338 11.97 -5.64 -12.93
CA GLN A 338 12.53 -5.38 -14.26
C GLN A 338 12.57 -6.65 -15.14
N LEU A 339 12.89 -7.81 -14.54
CA LEU A 339 12.84 -9.11 -15.25
C LEU A 339 11.41 -9.43 -15.71
N PHE A 340 10.42 -9.18 -14.87
CA PHE A 340 9.01 -9.30 -15.26
C PHE A 340 8.65 -8.33 -16.38
N SER A 341 9.09 -7.07 -16.30
CA SER A 341 8.86 -6.05 -17.33
C SER A 341 9.42 -6.47 -18.70
N ASP A 342 10.64 -7.02 -18.71
CA ASP A 342 11.25 -7.55 -19.94
C ASP A 342 10.44 -8.74 -20.47
N TRP A 343 10.14 -9.71 -19.60
CA TRP A 343 9.41 -10.92 -19.99
C TRP A 343 8.03 -10.63 -20.59
N ILE A 344 7.25 -9.75 -19.95
CA ILE A 344 5.88 -9.48 -20.40
C ILE A 344 5.88 -8.72 -21.74
N CYS A 345 6.85 -7.83 -21.94
CA CYS A 345 7.02 -7.13 -23.22
C CYS A 345 7.41 -8.10 -24.34
N ASP A 346 8.39 -8.96 -24.11
CA ASP A 346 8.85 -9.96 -25.10
C ASP A 346 7.75 -10.96 -25.43
N THR A 347 6.97 -11.39 -24.42
CA THR A 347 5.85 -12.32 -24.61
C THR A 347 4.74 -11.67 -25.42
N ALA A 348 4.41 -10.39 -25.15
CA ALA A 348 3.39 -9.66 -25.88
C ALA A 348 3.76 -9.40 -27.36
N GLU A 349 5.03 -9.38 -27.72
CA GLU A 349 5.45 -9.32 -29.13
C GLU A 349 5.08 -10.60 -29.88
N ARG A 350 5.24 -11.73 -29.20
CA ARG A 350 5.02 -13.08 -29.78
C ARG A 350 3.55 -13.50 -29.70
N ASP A 351 2.84 -13.11 -28.65
CA ASP A 351 1.45 -13.50 -28.40
C ASP A 351 0.54 -12.27 -28.27
N LYS A 352 -0.38 -12.14 -29.23
CA LYS A 352 -1.33 -11.02 -29.26
C LYS A 352 -2.50 -11.20 -28.30
N THR A 353 -2.68 -12.36 -27.72
CA THR A 353 -3.74 -12.62 -26.73
C THR A 353 -3.37 -12.09 -25.34
N LEU A 354 -2.09 -11.77 -25.08
CA LEU A 354 -1.65 -11.23 -23.81
C LEU A 354 -2.25 -9.84 -23.55
N TYR A 355 -2.90 -9.70 -22.37
CA TYR A 355 -3.44 -8.45 -21.87
C TYR A 355 -2.97 -8.20 -20.43
N ALA A 356 -2.34 -7.06 -20.15
CA ALA A 356 -1.79 -6.73 -18.85
C ALA A 356 -2.74 -5.84 -18.03
N ILE A 357 -2.95 -6.19 -16.75
CA ILE A 357 -3.80 -5.49 -15.82
C ILE A 357 -3.03 -5.22 -14.53
N THR A 358 -3.19 -4.02 -13.98
CA THR A 358 -2.69 -3.71 -12.63
C THR A 358 -3.67 -2.82 -11.87
N PRO A 359 -3.87 -3.03 -10.56
CA PRO A 359 -4.64 -2.12 -9.72
C PRO A 359 -3.73 -1.02 -9.15
N ALA A 360 -3.64 0.14 -9.85
CA ALA A 360 -2.93 1.35 -9.46
C ALA A 360 -1.41 1.20 -9.21
N MET A 361 -0.77 0.15 -9.74
CA MET A 361 0.63 -0.17 -9.45
C MET A 361 1.51 -0.24 -10.72
N ARG A 362 1.24 0.60 -11.72
CA ARG A 362 1.94 0.61 -13.01
C ARG A 362 3.47 0.63 -12.87
N GLU A 363 4.00 1.59 -12.13
CA GLU A 363 5.44 1.76 -11.89
C GLU A 363 5.98 0.60 -11.03
N GLY A 364 5.28 0.33 -9.95
CA GLY A 364 5.69 -0.68 -8.97
C GLY A 364 5.67 -2.11 -9.49
N SER A 365 4.82 -2.42 -10.46
CA SER A 365 4.73 -3.73 -11.10
C SER A 365 5.50 -3.82 -12.43
N GLY A 366 6.25 -2.77 -12.83
CA GLY A 366 7.09 -2.80 -14.03
C GLY A 366 6.34 -2.73 -15.36
N LEU A 367 5.13 -2.14 -15.40
CA LEU A 367 4.29 -2.10 -16.61
C LEU A 367 4.40 -0.79 -17.41
N VAL A 368 5.30 0.12 -17.04
CA VAL A 368 5.48 1.41 -17.74
C VAL A 368 5.87 1.22 -19.20
N GLU A 369 6.83 0.31 -19.47
CA GLU A 369 7.28 0.04 -20.83
C GLU A 369 6.21 -0.73 -21.63
N PHE A 370 5.50 -1.64 -20.96
CA PHE A 370 4.39 -2.37 -21.57
C PHE A 370 3.27 -1.42 -22.03
N GLU A 371 2.83 -0.49 -21.19
CA GLU A 371 1.83 0.52 -21.57
C GLU A 371 2.24 1.33 -22.78
N LYS A 372 3.51 1.75 -22.88
CA LYS A 372 4.03 2.50 -24.03
C LYS A 372 4.00 1.70 -25.33
N ARG A 373 4.41 0.42 -25.26
CA ARG A 373 4.52 -0.45 -26.43
C ARG A 373 3.18 -1.05 -26.86
N PHE A 374 2.30 -1.34 -25.91
CA PHE A 374 1.04 -2.07 -26.14
C PHE A 374 -0.15 -1.41 -25.45
N PRO A 375 -0.44 -0.12 -25.67
CA PRO A 375 -1.48 0.63 -24.93
C PRO A 375 -2.89 0.04 -25.07
N GLU A 376 -3.19 -0.63 -26.18
CA GLU A 376 -4.46 -1.31 -26.45
C GLU A 376 -4.65 -2.58 -25.58
N ARG A 377 -3.55 -3.16 -25.11
CA ARG A 377 -3.52 -4.42 -24.33
C ARG A 377 -3.10 -4.21 -22.90
N TYR A 378 -3.31 -3.01 -22.38
CA TYR A 378 -2.99 -2.60 -21.01
C TYR A 378 -4.16 -1.89 -20.36
N ARG A 379 -4.35 -2.16 -19.06
CA ARG A 379 -5.27 -1.37 -18.24
C ARG A 379 -4.79 -1.25 -16.80
N ASP A 380 -4.66 -0.01 -16.34
CA ASP A 380 -4.70 0.33 -14.92
C ASP A 380 -6.17 0.51 -14.53
N VAL A 381 -6.62 -0.28 -13.55
CA VAL A 381 -8.02 -0.28 -13.11
C VAL A 381 -8.25 0.57 -11.85
N ALA A 382 -7.30 1.45 -11.51
CA ALA A 382 -7.26 2.19 -10.25
C ALA A 382 -7.11 1.24 -9.04
N ILE A 383 -7.38 1.73 -7.81
CA ILE A 383 -7.25 0.90 -6.59
C ILE A 383 -8.50 0.01 -6.45
N ALA A 384 -8.59 -1.01 -7.29
CA ALA A 384 -9.75 -1.88 -7.42
C ALA A 384 -9.33 -3.33 -7.70
N GLU A 385 -8.70 -3.98 -6.71
CA GLU A 385 -8.11 -5.30 -6.84
C GLU A 385 -9.16 -6.37 -7.19
N GLN A 386 -10.34 -6.32 -6.56
CA GLN A 386 -11.45 -7.24 -6.87
C GLN A 386 -11.86 -7.11 -8.35
N HIS A 387 -12.05 -5.87 -8.80
CA HIS A 387 -12.38 -5.60 -10.20
C HIS A 387 -11.30 -6.09 -11.17
N ALA A 388 -10.02 -5.89 -10.82
CA ALA A 388 -8.89 -6.37 -11.64
C ALA A 388 -9.00 -7.86 -11.94
N VAL A 389 -9.30 -8.67 -10.93
CA VAL A 389 -9.37 -10.13 -11.05
C VAL A 389 -10.62 -10.57 -11.81
N THR A 390 -11.80 -10.04 -11.48
CA THR A 390 -13.04 -10.36 -12.21
C THR A 390 -12.98 -9.89 -13.66
N PHE A 391 -12.37 -8.73 -13.93
CA PHE A 391 -12.15 -8.24 -15.29
C PHE A 391 -11.22 -9.16 -16.08
N ALA A 392 -10.15 -9.66 -15.45
CA ALA A 392 -9.26 -10.66 -16.04
C ALA A 392 -10.03 -11.96 -16.36
N ALA A 393 -10.87 -12.44 -15.44
CA ALA A 393 -11.70 -13.62 -15.68
C ALA A 393 -12.62 -13.42 -16.91
N GLY A 394 -13.26 -12.25 -17.03
CA GLY A 394 -14.09 -11.92 -18.19
C GLY A 394 -13.31 -11.90 -19.51
N LEU A 395 -12.07 -11.39 -19.52
CA LEU A 395 -11.18 -11.42 -20.67
C LEU A 395 -10.82 -12.87 -21.05
N ALA A 396 -10.51 -13.71 -20.06
CA ALA A 396 -10.19 -15.11 -20.27
C ALA A 396 -11.36 -15.88 -20.88
N CYS A 397 -12.59 -15.65 -20.41
CA CYS A 397 -13.80 -16.22 -21.01
C CYS A 397 -13.99 -15.84 -22.49
N ALA A 398 -13.44 -14.70 -22.90
CA ALA A 398 -13.50 -14.21 -24.29
C ALA A 398 -12.28 -14.61 -25.15
N GLY A 399 -11.41 -15.49 -24.65
CA GLY A 399 -10.26 -16.01 -25.38
C GLY A 399 -9.01 -15.13 -25.35
N ILE A 400 -8.96 -14.16 -24.42
CA ILE A 400 -7.76 -13.38 -24.11
C ILE A 400 -7.01 -14.08 -22.98
N HIS A 401 -5.68 -13.97 -22.96
CA HIS A 401 -4.85 -14.52 -21.88
C HIS A 401 -4.34 -13.37 -20.99
N PRO A 402 -5.03 -13.07 -19.87
CA PRO A 402 -4.70 -11.92 -19.04
C PRO A 402 -3.57 -12.22 -18.05
N VAL A 403 -2.76 -11.19 -17.80
CA VAL A 403 -1.75 -11.14 -16.73
C VAL A 403 -2.17 -10.08 -15.73
N VAL A 404 -2.42 -10.47 -14.49
CA VAL A 404 -2.70 -9.56 -13.36
C VAL A 404 -1.42 -9.35 -12.58
N ALA A 405 -0.80 -8.16 -12.73
CA ALA A 405 0.40 -7.77 -11.98
C ALA A 405 -0.02 -7.06 -10.70
N ILE A 406 0.17 -7.73 -9.58
CA ILE A 406 -0.34 -7.31 -8.26
C ILE A 406 0.67 -7.63 -7.16
N TYR A 407 0.73 -6.81 -6.11
CA TYR A 407 1.53 -7.14 -4.94
C TYR A 407 0.88 -8.25 -4.11
N SER A 408 1.72 -9.12 -3.53
CA SER A 408 1.27 -10.22 -2.68
C SER A 408 0.27 -9.77 -1.61
N THR A 409 0.59 -8.71 -0.87
CA THR A 409 -0.30 -8.19 0.18
C THR A 409 -1.62 -7.63 -0.37
N PHE A 410 -1.64 -7.07 -1.59
CA PHE A 410 -2.85 -6.53 -2.21
C PHE A 410 -3.73 -7.61 -2.86
N ALA A 411 -3.14 -8.74 -3.25
CA ALA A 411 -3.90 -9.90 -3.73
C ALA A 411 -4.89 -10.44 -2.68
N GLN A 412 -4.62 -10.21 -1.39
CA GLN A 412 -5.54 -10.57 -0.29
C GLN A 412 -6.93 -9.94 -0.46
N ARG A 413 -7.01 -8.71 -1.03
CA ARG A 413 -8.29 -8.01 -1.24
C ARG A 413 -9.14 -8.63 -2.35
N ALA A 414 -8.51 -9.35 -3.25
CA ALA A 414 -9.17 -10.02 -4.37
C ALA A 414 -9.28 -11.55 -4.17
N TYR A 415 -9.08 -12.07 -2.96
CA TYR A 415 -9.03 -13.49 -2.71
C TYR A 415 -10.34 -14.20 -3.11
N ASP A 416 -11.50 -13.63 -2.77
CA ASP A 416 -12.78 -14.17 -3.19
C ASP A 416 -12.89 -14.28 -4.72
N GLN A 417 -12.46 -13.25 -5.47
CA GLN A 417 -12.51 -13.24 -6.93
C GLN A 417 -11.50 -14.22 -7.54
N ILE A 418 -10.34 -14.43 -6.90
CA ILE A 418 -9.40 -15.49 -7.30
C ILE A 418 -10.06 -16.86 -7.15
N VAL A 419 -10.79 -17.11 -6.06
CA VAL A 419 -11.51 -18.36 -5.81
C VAL A 419 -12.69 -18.50 -6.77
N HIS A 420 -13.64 -17.56 -6.70
CA HIS A 420 -14.95 -17.69 -7.33
C HIS A 420 -14.91 -17.44 -8.84
N ASP A 421 -14.25 -16.36 -9.26
CA ASP A 421 -14.31 -15.93 -10.66
C ASP A 421 -13.24 -16.59 -11.54
N VAL A 422 -12.13 -17.05 -10.95
CA VAL A 422 -11.00 -17.62 -11.70
C VAL A 422 -10.83 -19.12 -11.43
N ALA A 423 -10.56 -19.54 -10.18
CA ALA A 423 -10.17 -20.92 -9.89
C ALA A 423 -11.33 -21.91 -10.06
N ILE A 424 -12.55 -21.59 -9.63
CA ILE A 424 -13.74 -22.45 -9.81
C ILE A 424 -14.03 -22.65 -11.30
N GLN A 425 -13.80 -21.65 -12.14
CA GLN A 425 -14.05 -21.69 -13.57
C GLN A 425 -12.86 -22.19 -14.39
N ASP A 426 -11.74 -22.50 -13.72
CA ASP A 426 -10.48 -22.98 -14.33
C ASP A 426 -9.98 -22.08 -15.48
N LEU A 427 -10.01 -20.77 -15.28
CA LEU A 427 -9.69 -19.78 -16.31
C LEU A 427 -8.19 -19.50 -16.38
N PRO A 428 -7.60 -19.37 -17.59
CA PRO A 428 -6.17 -19.11 -17.78
C PRO A 428 -5.78 -17.68 -17.43
N VAL A 429 -5.75 -17.35 -16.14
CA VAL A 429 -5.28 -16.06 -15.61
C VAL A 429 -3.91 -16.27 -14.97
N LEU A 430 -2.91 -15.50 -15.44
CA LEU A 430 -1.59 -15.47 -14.82
C LEU A 430 -1.54 -14.34 -13.80
N PHE A 431 -1.31 -14.68 -12.53
CA PHE A 431 -1.05 -13.74 -11.45
C PHE A 431 0.46 -13.55 -11.29
N ALA A 432 0.99 -12.39 -11.66
CA ALA A 432 2.36 -11.97 -11.38
C ALA A 432 2.38 -11.31 -10.01
N ILE A 433 2.74 -12.10 -8.99
CA ILE A 433 2.69 -11.72 -7.58
C ILE A 433 4.03 -11.10 -7.16
N ASP A 434 4.12 -9.78 -7.25
CA ASP A 434 5.31 -9.04 -6.83
C ASP A 434 5.32 -8.78 -5.32
N ARG A 435 6.47 -8.47 -4.73
CA ARG A 435 6.67 -8.22 -3.29
C ARG A 435 6.28 -9.42 -2.42
N ALA A 436 6.52 -10.62 -2.88
CA ALA A 436 6.41 -11.81 -2.05
C ALA A 436 7.53 -11.84 -0.98
N GLY A 437 7.22 -12.35 0.21
CA GLY A 437 8.16 -12.37 1.33
C GLY A 437 8.24 -11.05 2.10
N LEU A 438 9.38 -10.83 2.78
CA LEU A 438 9.64 -9.63 3.57
C LEU A 438 10.01 -8.45 2.68
N VAL A 439 9.28 -7.34 2.80
CA VAL A 439 9.51 -6.13 1.97
C VAL A 439 10.23 -5.00 2.72
N GLY A 440 10.46 -5.15 4.02
CA GLY A 440 11.27 -4.24 4.82
C GLY A 440 10.51 -3.05 5.40
N ALA A 441 10.79 -1.85 4.90
CA ALA A 441 10.44 -0.58 5.54
C ALA A 441 8.92 -0.29 5.69
N ASP A 442 8.05 -0.89 4.90
CA ASP A 442 6.58 -0.72 5.00
C ASP A 442 5.91 -1.73 5.95
N GLY A 443 6.67 -2.73 6.40
CA GLY A 443 6.34 -3.58 7.53
C GLY A 443 5.14 -4.51 7.35
N ARG A 444 4.50 -4.82 8.48
CA ARG A 444 3.44 -5.84 8.62
C ARG A 444 2.28 -5.73 7.64
N THR A 445 2.04 -4.56 7.11
CA THR A 445 0.94 -4.29 6.19
C THR A 445 1.30 -4.55 4.73
N HIS A 446 2.61 -4.63 4.42
CA HIS A 446 3.11 -4.79 3.05
C HIS A 446 3.93 -6.07 2.83
N HIS A 447 4.31 -6.80 3.90
CA HIS A 447 4.95 -8.11 3.74
C HIS A 447 4.03 -9.07 2.99
N GLY A 448 4.56 -9.73 1.97
CA GLY A 448 3.87 -10.74 1.17
C GLY A 448 4.05 -12.14 1.74
N LEU A 449 3.45 -12.42 2.90
CA LEU A 449 3.72 -13.63 3.65
C LEU A 449 2.63 -14.71 3.55
N PHE A 450 1.43 -14.34 3.08
CA PHE A 450 0.26 -15.22 3.14
C PHE A 450 -0.13 -15.83 1.80
N ASP A 451 0.44 -15.36 0.70
CA ASP A 451 0.07 -15.73 -0.68
C ASP A 451 0.21 -17.24 -0.95
N ILE A 452 1.31 -17.87 -0.52
CA ILE A 452 1.45 -19.33 -0.64
C ILE A 452 0.29 -20.02 0.08
N ALA A 453 0.01 -19.66 1.32
CA ALA A 453 -0.99 -20.35 2.14
C ALA A 453 -2.40 -20.25 1.55
N PHE A 454 -2.83 -19.08 1.08
CA PHE A 454 -4.18 -18.93 0.54
C PHE A 454 -4.31 -19.38 -0.92
N LEU A 455 -3.24 -19.35 -1.72
CA LEU A 455 -3.30 -19.81 -3.11
C LEU A 455 -3.18 -21.34 -3.23
N ARG A 456 -2.29 -21.98 -2.44
CA ARG A 456 -2.10 -23.42 -2.55
C ARG A 456 -3.33 -24.25 -2.16
N SER A 457 -4.21 -23.68 -1.33
CA SER A 457 -5.45 -24.34 -0.91
C SER A 457 -6.51 -24.43 -2.02
N LEU A 458 -6.34 -23.65 -3.11
CA LEU A 458 -7.33 -23.60 -4.18
C LEU A 458 -7.14 -24.76 -5.19
N PRO A 459 -8.19 -25.53 -5.50
CA PRO A 459 -8.17 -26.43 -6.68
C PRO A 459 -7.85 -25.65 -7.95
N ASN A 460 -7.28 -26.33 -8.96
CA ASN A 460 -6.90 -25.78 -10.27
C ASN A 460 -5.78 -24.73 -10.25
N MET A 461 -5.39 -24.19 -9.10
CA MET A 461 -4.34 -23.17 -8.99
C MET A 461 -2.95 -23.79 -9.02
N THR A 462 -2.10 -23.34 -9.96
CA THR A 462 -0.66 -23.61 -9.94
C THR A 462 0.08 -22.49 -9.19
N VAL A 463 1.02 -22.83 -8.30
CA VAL A 463 1.79 -21.84 -7.49
C VAL A 463 3.29 -22.07 -7.70
N ILE A 464 3.95 -21.06 -8.24
CA ILE A 464 5.35 -21.10 -8.71
C ILE A 464 6.20 -20.11 -7.92
N THR A 465 7.43 -20.54 -7.55
CA THR A 465 8.36 -19.76 -6.73
C THR A 465 9.75 -19.74 -7.35
N PRO A 466 10.04 -18.84 -8.29
CA PRO A 466 11.38 -18.71 -8.88
C PRO A 466 12.46 -18.44 -7.82
N SER A 467 13.61 -19.11 -7.97
CA SER A 467 14.71 -18.96 -7.01
C SER A 467 15.67 -17.80 -7.35
N ASP A 468 15.90 -17.56 -8.64
CA ASP A 468 16.83 -16.54 -9.13
C ASP A 468 16.33 -15.89 -10.43
N GLU A 469 17.14 -15.03 -11.02
CA GLU A 469 16.81 -14.26 -12.22
C GLU A 469 16.52 -15.14 -13.44
N ASN A 470 17.32 -16.18 -13.66
CA ASN A 470 17.13 -17.09 -14.80
C ASN A 470 15.94 -18.03 -14.57
N GLU A 471 15.79 -18.58 -13.36
CA GLU A 471 14.62 -19.38 -12.98
C GLU A 471 13.33 -18.55 -13.10
N MET A 472 13.36 -17.24 -12.82
CA MET A 472 12.19 -16.39 -13.02
C MET A 472 11.77 -16.33 -14.49
N ARG A 473 12.70 -16.11 -15.41
CA ARG A 473 12.40 -16.08 -16.85
C ARG A 473 11.83 -17.42 -17.32
N LEU A 474 12.51 -18.50 -16.95
CA LEU A 474 12.14 -19.88 -17.29
C LEU A 474 10.75 -20.26 -16.77
N LEU A 475 10.45 -19.93 -15.52
CA LEU A 475 9.18 -20.29 -14.89
C LEU A 475 8.03 -19.39 -15.31
N LEU A 476 8.26 -18.12 -15.67
CA LEU A 476 7.27 -17.27 -16.33
C LEU A 476 6.91 -17.81 -17.72
N ASN A 477 7.90 -18.26 -18.50
CA ASN A 477 7.64 -18.93 -19.78
C ASN A 477 6.79 -20.19 -19.58
N THR A 478 7.14 -20.99 -18.57
CA THR A 478 6.39 -22.20 -18.23
C THR A 478 4.95 -21.87 -17.81
N ALA A 479 4.76 -20.90 -16.95
CA ALA A 479 3.45 -20.43 -16.51
C ALA A 479 2.58 -19.97 -17.69
N TRP A 480 3.18 -19.30 -18.68
CA TRP A 480 2.47 -18.81 -19.86
C TRP A 480 1.89 -19.92 -20.74
N THR A 481 2.43 -21.15 -20.67
CA THR A 481 1.90 -22.29 -21.44
C THR A 481 0.64 -22.89 -20.83
N LEU A 482 0.33 -22.57 -19.58
CA LEU A 482 -0.81 -23.13 -18.86
C LEU A 482 -2.13 -22.53 -19.33
N GLN A 483 -3.14 -23.37 -19.46
CA GLN A 483 -4.52 -22.98 -19.76
C GLN A 483 -5.41 -23.05 -18.50
N THR A 484 -4.79 -22.93 -17.32
CA THR A 484 -5.40 -22.98 -15.99
C THR A 484 -4.86 -21.81 -15.15
N PRO A 485 -5.48 -21.48 -14.02
CA PRO A 485 -4.99 -20.40 -13.15
C PRO A 485 -3.56 -20.67 -12.66
N VAL A 486 -2.71 -19.66 -12.74
CA VAL A 486 -1.32 -19.78 -12.29
C VAL A 486 -0.83 -18.51 -11.59
N ALA A 487 -0.13 -18.68 -10.48
CA ALA A 487 0.53 -17.60 -9.75
C ALA A 487 2.05 -17.81 -9.75
N VAL A 488 2.79 -16.81 -10.19
CA VAL A 488 4.25 -16.74 -10.10
C VAL A 488 4.59 -15.67 -9.09
N ARG A 489 5.14 -16.06 -7.92
CA ARG A 489 5.47 -15.15 -6.83
C ARG A 489 6.97 -14.88 -6.75
N TYR A 490 7.37 -13.62 -6.67
CA TYR A 490 8.77 -13.20 -6.62
C TYR A 490 8.99 -12.02 -5.64
N PRO A 491 10.20 -11.93 -5.05
CA PRO A 491 10.47 -10.95 -4.00
C PRO A 491 10.70 -9.55 -4.56
N ARG A 492 10.69 -8.56 -3.66
CA ARG A 492 11.14 -7.20 -3.92
C ARG A 492 12.68 -7.16 -4.09
N GLY A 493 13.17 -6.36 -5.03
CA GLY A 493 14.60 -6.07 -5.19
C GLY A 493 15.28 -7.00 -6.18
N THR A 494 16.58 -7.24 -5.95
CA THR A 494 17.45 -8.06 -6.83
C THR A 494 17.67 -9.44 -6.24
N GLY A 495 17.92 -10.42 -7.09
CA GLY A 495 18.39 -11.73 -6.70
C GLY A 495 19.93 -11.82 -6.57
N PRO A 496 20.49 -13.03 -6.62
CA PRO A 496 21.94 -13.25 -6.52
C PRO A 496 22.74 -12.64 -7.69
N GLY A 497 22.09 -12.33 -8.80
CA GLY A 497 22.72 -11.77 -10.01
C GLY A 497 23.11 -12.83 -11.02
N VAL A 498 22.32 -13.87 -11.14
CA VAL A 498 22.50 -14.91 -12.16
C VAL A 498 22.20 -14.33 -13.54
N GLU A 499 23.03 -14.67 -14.53
CA GLU A 499 22.80 -14.31 -15.93
C GLU A 499 21.52 -14.95 -16.46
N VAL A 500 20.67 -14.17 -17.08
CA VAL A 500 19.43 -14.65 -17.70
C VAL A 500 19.77 -15.20 -19.08
N THR A 501 19.87 -16.51 -19.19
CA THR A 501 20.14 -17.22 -20.44
C THR A 501 18.88 -17.81 -21.07
N ALA A 502 17.81 -18.05 -20.29
CA ALA A 502 16.54 -18.51 -20.78
C ALA A 502 15.86 -17.46 -21.67
N ASP A 503 15.43 -17.84 -22.88
CA ASP A 503 14.66 -16.99 -23.79
C ASP A 503 13.18 -17.42 -23.79
N THR A 504 12.89 -18.58 -24.37
CA THR A 504 11.54 -19.14 -24.48
C THR A 504 11.43 -20.55 -23.88
N GLU A 505 12.50 -21.04 -23.29
CA GLU A 505 12.57 -22.36 -22.69
C GLU A 505 11.54 -22.48 -21.55
N THR A 506 11.07 -23.71 -21.39
CA THR A 506 10.11 -24.12 -20.36
C THR A 506 10.61 -25.32 -19.59
N VAL A 507 10.02 -25.60 -18.45
CA VAL A 507 10.26 -26.82 -17.68
C VAL A 507 8.96 -27.62 -17.53
N GLU A 508 9.09 -28.88 -17.18
CA GLU A 508 7.95 -29.72 -16.86
C GLU A 508 7.27 -29.20 -15.56
N ILE A 509 5.95 -29.07 -15.62
CA ILE A 509 5.13 -28.58 -14.50
C ILE A 509 5.26 -29.53 -13.30
N GLY A 510 5.45 -28.96 -12.11
CA GLY A 510 5.60 -29.73 -10.87
C GLY A 510 6.94 -30.43 -10.71
N LYS A 511 7.94 -30.15 -11.57
CA LYS A 511 9.28 -30.73 -11.42
C LYS A 511 10.27 -29.76 -10.78
N SER A 512 10.90 -30.26 -9.74
CA SER A 512 11.97 -29.60 -8.98
C SER A 512 13.32 -29.72 -9.71
N LYS A 513 14.34 -29.02 -9.20
CA LYS A 513 15.72 -29.05 -9.68
C LYS A 513 16.66 -29.36 -8.53
N THR A 514 17.39 -30.49 -8.61
CA THR A 514 18.48 -30.75 -7.66
C THR A 514 19.65 -29.82 -7.96
N VAL A 515 19.95 -28.92 -7.02
CA VAL A 515 21.06 -27.96 -7.11
C VAL A 515 22.36 -28.58 -6.63
N ARG A 516 22.28 -29.37 -5.56
CA ARG A 516 23.41 -30.06 -4.94
C ARG A 516 22.98 -31.42 -4.40
N THR A 517 23.84 -32.42 -4.48
CA THR A 517 23.64 -33.74 -3.86
C THR A 517 24.66 -33.98 -2.75
N THR A 518 24.22 -34.50 -1.61
CA THR A 518 25.08 -34.86 -0.48
C THR A 518 26.00 -36.02 -0.82
N SER A 519 27.24 -36.01 -0.25
CA SER A 519 28.16 -37.16 -0.17
C SER A 519 28.23 -37.76 1.23
N ALA A 520 27.46 -37.21 2.18
CA ALA A 520 27.48 -37.62 3.58
C ALA A 520 27.08 -39.09 3.76
N PRO A 521 27.64 -39.79 4.78
CA PRO A 521 27.27 -41.16 5.07
C PRO A 521 25.83 -41.25 5.62
N LYS A 522 25.20 -42.41 5.45
CA LYS A 522 23.91 -42.70 6.04
C LYS A 522 23.91 -42.44 7.54
N GLY A 523 22.87 -41.85 8.07
CA GLY A 523 22.75 -41.39 9.47
C GLY A 523 23.12 -39.91 9.68
N LYS A 524 23.63 -39.22 8.64
CA LYS A 524 23.97 -37.78 8.65
C LYS A 524 23.50 -37.02 7.38
N ARG A 525 22.70 -37.64 6.56
CA ARG A 525 22.23 -37.05 5.31
C ARG A 525 21.08 -36.05 5.54
N VAL A 526 21.23 -34.86 5.05
CA VAL A 526 20.20 -33.79 5.08
C VAL A 526 19.77 -33.46 3.66
N ALA A 527 18.47 -33.34 3.45
CA ALA A 527 17.92 -32.72 2.24
C ALA A 527 17.21 -31.43 2.58
N ILE A 528 17.60 -30.33 1.93
CA ILE A 528 16.98 -29.01 2.02
C ILE A 528 16.08 -28.83 0.79
N LEU A 529 14.76 -28.82 1.02
CA LEU A 529 13.72 -28.55 0.03
C LEU A 529 13.38 -27.07 0.13
N ALA A 530 13.98 -26.25 -0.72
CA ALA A 530 13.89 -24.80 -0.64
C ALA A 530 12.93 -24.24 -1.72
N PHE A 531 12.16 -23.20 -1.35
CA PHE A 531 11.21 -22.53 -2.21
C PHE A 531 11.62 -21.06 -2.44
N GLY A 532 11.68 -20.64 -3.71
CA GLY A 532 11.99 -19.27 -4.10
C GLY A 532 13.37 -18.80 -3.61
N SER A 533 13.44 -17.60 -3.08
CA SER A 533 14.69 -16.95 -2.63
C SER A 533 15.50 -17.78 -1.62
N MET A 534 14.86 -18.71 -0.92
CA MET A 534 15.56 -19.54 0.07
C MET A 534 16.56 -20.52 -0.58
N VAL A 535 16.46 -20.81 -1.85
CA VAL A 535 17.42 -21.68 -2.57
C VAL A 535 18.81 -21.06 -2.55
N TRP A 536 18.98 -19.86 -3.08
CA TRP A 536 20.30 -19.22 -3.11
C TRP A 536 20.78 -18.79 -1.74
N ARG A 537 19.88 -18.43 -0.83
CA ARG A 537 20.23 -18.10 0.56
C ARG A 537 20.81 -19.28 1.33
N LEU A 538 20.42 -20.49 0.99
CA LEU A 538 20.86 -21.71 1.69
C LEU A 538 21.96 -22.50 0.94
N THR A 539 22.47 -22.00 -0.18
CA THR A 539 23.54 -22.68 -0.95
C THR A 539 24.78 -22.92 -0.08
N GLU A 540 25.28 -21.88 0.60
CA GLU A 540 26.44 -22.01 1.48
C GLU A 540 26.17 -22.95 2.67
N VAL A 541 24.95 -22.92 3.24
CA VAL A 541 24.55 -23.84 4.32
C VAL A 541 24.59 -25.29 3.83
N ALA A 542 24.08 -25.54 2.63
CA ALA A 542 24.11 -26.87 2.02
C ALA A 542 25.54 -27.36 1.74
N GLU A 543 26.43 -26.47 1.33
CA GLU A 543 27.85 -26.78 1.12
C GLU A 543 28.54 -27.15 2.44
N VAL A 544 28.39 -26.31 3.49
CA VAL A 544 29.03 -26.51 4.79
C VAL A 544 28.54 -27.79 5.50
N LEU A 545 27.24 -28.09 5.39
CA LEU A 545 26.63 -29.27 5.98
C LEU A 545 26.74 -30.53 5.10
N ASP A 546 27.35 -30.42 3.92
CA ASP A 546 27.30 -31.46 2.88
C ASP A 546 25.85 -31.97 2.66
N ALA A 547 24.88 -31.07 2.57
CA ALA A 547 23.47 -31.40 2.41
C ALA A 547 23.07 -31.45 0.91
N THR A 548 22.07 -32.24 0.58
CA THR A 548 21.35 -32.12 -0.68
C THR A 548 20.54 -30.83 -0.66
N LEU A 549 20.58 -30.04 -1.76
CA LEU A 549 19.76 -28.85 -1.94
C LEU A 549 18.88 -29.02 -3.18
N VAL A 550 17.58 -28.87 -3.01
CA VAL A 550 16.58 -28.98 -4.05
C VAL A 550 15.84 -27.64 -4.18
N ASP A 551 15.88 -27.06 -5.37
CA ASP A 551 14.98 -25.98 -5.76
C ASP A 551 13.62 -26.60 -6.13
N MET A 552 12.63 -26.42 -5.28
CA MET A 552 11.32 -27.02 -5.45
C MET A 552 10.53 -26.38 -6.57
N ARG A 553 10.82 -25.14 -6.99
CA ARG A 553 10.16 -24.39 -8.08
C ARG A 553 8.66 -24.23 -7.93
N PHE A 554 7.96 -25.32 -7.61
CA PHE A 554 6.49 -25.37 -7.50
C PHE A 554 6.08 -25.71 -6.07
N VAL A 555 5.20 -24.89 -5.51
CA VAL A 555 4.48 -25.25 -4.27
C VAL A 555 3.30 -26.15 -4.62
N LYS A 556 2.69 -25.91 -5.81
CA LYS A 556 1.57 -26.68 -6.33
C LYS A 556 1.61 -26.65 -7.88
N PRO A 557 1.58 -27.82 -8.55
CA PRO A 557 1.69 -29.14 -7.93
C PRO A 557 3.07 -29.36 -7.30
N LEU A 558 3.11 -30.09 -6.19
CA LEU A 558 4.36 -30.47 -5.51
C LEU A 558 5.07 -31.56 -6.32
N ASP A 559 6.40 -31.54 -6.37
CA ASP A 559 7.19 -32.66 -6.92
C ASP A 559 7.22 -33.80 -5.90
N GLU A 560 6.16 -34.60 -5.91
CA GLU A 560 5.95 -35.72 -4.97
C GLU A 560 7.07 -36.77 -5.08
N GLU A 561 7.56 -37.03 -6.31
CA GLU A 561 8.64 -37.97 -6.56
C GLU A 561 9.96 -37.50 -5.91
N ALA A 562 10.29 -36.22 -6.06
CA ALA A 562 11.48 -35.66 -5.43
C ALA A 562 11.38 -35.65 -3.90
N VAL A 563 10.20 -35.37 -3.35
CA VAL A 563 9.95 -35.42 -1.87
C VAL A 563 10.09 -36.84 -1.35
N LEU A 564 9.49 -37.84 -2.00
CA LEU A 564 9.62 -39.25 -1.62
C LEU A 564 11.07 -39.72 -1.70
N LYS A 565 11.78 -39.39 -2.76
CA LYS A 565 13.20 -39.70 -2.93
C LYS A 565 14.02 -39.08 -1.81
N ALA A 566 13.79 -37.80 -1.51
CA ALA A 566 14.47 -37.12 -0.42
C ALA A 566 14.19 -37.80 0.95
N ALA A 567 12.94 -38.20 1.20
CA ALA A 567 12.54 -38.89 2.43
C ALA A 567 13.20 -40.29 2.56
N ALA A 568 13.36 -41.02 1.45
CA ALA A 568 13.95 -42.35 1.43
C ALA A 568 15.50 -42.35 1.56
N GLU A 569 16.15 -41.30 1.04
CA GLU A 569 17.61 -41.25 0.92
C GLU A 569 18.28 -40.43 2.03
N HIS A 570 17.52 -39.65 2.83
CA HIS A 570 18.05 -38.74 3.84
C HIS A 570 17.49 -39.05 5.25
N ASP A 571 18.26 -38.69 6.27
CA ASP A 571 17.91 -38.89 7.68
C ASP A 571 17.12 -37.71 8.26
N LEU A 572 17.26 -36.54 7.62
CA LEU A 572 16.57 -35.30 7.99
C LEU A 572 16.15 -34.53 6.76
N LEU A 573 14.88 -34.16 6.69
CA LEU A 573 14.36 -33.21 5.74
C LEU A 573 14.29 -31.81 6.34
N VAL A 574 14.52 -30.82 5.54
CA VAL A 574 14.39 -29.41 5.87
C VAL A 574 13.59 -28.72 4.78
N THR A 575 12.52 -28.03 5.11
CA THR A 575 11.82 -27.15 4.18
C THR A 575 12.10 -25.70 4.52
N ALA A 576 12.28 -24.84 3.52
CA ALA A 576 12.53 -23.42 3.73
C ALA A 576 11.75 -22.56 2.73
N GLU A 577 10.98 -21.61 3.25
CA GLU A 577 10.18 -20.66 2.48
C GLU A 577 10.18 -19.27 3.11
N GLU A 578 10.10 -18.22 2.29
CA GLU A 578 9.87 -16.85 2.74
C GLU A 578 8.36 -16.54 2.69
N GLY A 579 7.62 -17.26 3.52
CA GLY A 579 6.17 -17.21 3.69
C GLY A 579 5.80 -17.65 5.10
N ILE A 580 4.53 -17.50 5.49
CA ILE A 580 4.06 -17.98 6.79
C ILE A 580 4.18 -19.50 6.86
N LYS A 581 4.71 -20.00 8.00
CA LYS A 581 4.88 -21.45 8.21
C LYS A 581 3.55 -22.20 8.18
N ALA A 582 2.53 -21.64 8.81
CA ALA A 582 1.20 -22.25 8.88
C ALA A 582 0.51 -22.24 7.50
N GLY A 583 0.24 -23.43 6.97
CA GLY A 583 -0.37 -23.58 5.65
C GLY A 583 0.54 -23.25 4.46
N GLY A 584 1.82 -22.96 4.68
CA GLY A 584 2.81 -22.66 3.64
C GLY A 584 3.29 -23.89 2.87
N ALA A 585 4.41 -23.73 2.14
CA ALA A 585 5.00 -24.79 1.33
C ALA A 585 5.55 -25.95 2.16
N GLY A 586 6.14 -25.65 3.31
CA GLY A 586 6.57 -26.69 4.26
C GLY A 586 5.41 -27.53 4.80
N SER A 587 4.24 -26.92 5.00
CA SER A 587 3.01 -27.65 5.36
C SER A 587 2.57 -28.59 4.24
N ALA A 588 2.65 -28.16 2.96
CA ALA A 588 2.33 -29.03 1.82
C ALA A 588 3.22 -30.28 1.77
N VAL A 589 4.53 -30.13 2.03
CA VAL A 589 5.46 -31.25 2.09
C VAL A 589 5.07 -32.21 3.23
N LEU A 590 4.74 -31.72 4.42
CA LEU A 590 4.32 -32.57 5.54
C LEU A 590 2.99 -33.29 5.30
N GLU A 591 2.00 -32.61 4.74
CA GLU A 591 0.72 -33.20 4.36
C GLU A 591 0.95 -34.38 3.42
N PHE A 592 1.72 -34.17 2.35
CA PHE A 592 2.05 -35.20 1.40
C PHE A 592 2.84 -36.37 2.03
N LEU A 593 3.87 -36.11 2.84
CA LEU A 593 4.63 -37.16 3.52
C LEU A 593 3.73 -38.00 4.44
N SER A 594 2.80 -37.36 5.14
CA SER A 594 1.83 -38.07 5.99
C SER A 594 0.90 -38.96 5.20
N GLU A 595 0.36 -38.48 4.08
CA GLU A 595 -0.49 -39.26 3.16
C GLU A 595 0.27 -40.43 2.55
N ALA A 596 1.56 -40.23 2.21
CA ALA A 596 2.44 -41.28 1.68
C ALA A 596 2.99 -42.26 2.76
N GLY A 597 2.59 -42.08 4.02
CA GLY A 597 3.04 -42.93 5.13
C GLY A 597 4.52 -42.79 5.49
N GLN A 598 5.15 -41.67 5.12
CA GLN A 598 6.54 -41.38 5.43
C GLN A 598 6.68 -40.75 6.82
N THR A 599 7.71 -41.19 7.57
CA THR A 599 7.95 -40.73 8.95
C THR A 599 9.29 -40.01 9.10
N THR A 600 9.93 -39.65 8.00
CA THR A 600 11.24 -38.98 8.00
C THR A 600 11.14 -37.65 8.75
N ARG A 601 12.03 -37.47 9.75
CA ARG A 601 12.09 -36.24 10.56
C ARG A 601 12.21 -35.03 9.64
N THR A 602 11.33 -34.04 9.82
CA THR A 602 11.29 -32.85 8.99
C THR A 602 11.31 -31.59 9.84
N LEU A 603 12.21 -30.65 9.52
CA LEU A 603 12.24 -29.30 10.07
C LEU A 603 11.62 -28.34 9.07
N ILE A 604 10.71 -27.49 9.54
CA ILE A 604 10.07 -26.45 8.71
C ILE A 604 10.60 -25.08 9.09
N PHE A 605 11.15 -24.35 8.12
CA PHE A 605 11.53 -22.95 8.22
C PHE A 605 10.60 -22.09 7.39
N GLY A 606 9.98 -21.14 8.03
CA GLY A 606 9.06 -20.13 7.51
C GLY A 606 8.80 -19.09 8.57
N ILE A 607 8.11 -18.02 8.22
CA ILE A 607 7.74 -16.97 9.16
C ILE A 607 6.87 -17.56 10.27
N PRO A 608 7.22 -17.31 11.55
CA PRO A 608 6.43 -17.78 12.68
C PRO A 608 5.04 -17.11 12.73
N ASP A 609 4.15 -17.61 13.60
CA ASP A 609 2.78 -17.09 13.78
C ASP A 609 2.76 -15.72 14.51
N VAL A 610 3.38 -14.71 13.86
CA VAL A 610 3.44 -13.32 14.33
C VAL A 610 3.45 -12.36 13.14
N PHE A 611 2.89 -11.18 13.32
CA PHE A 611 3.03 -10.10 12.35
C PHE A 611 4.40 -9.44 12.50
N ILE A 612 5.23 -9.51 11.45
CA ILE A 612 6.57 -8.93 11.43
C ILE A 612 6.48 -7.41 11.23
N ASP A 613 7.10 -6.62 12.09
CA ASP A 613 7.17 -5.17 11.98
C ASP A 613 8.09 -4.72 10.83
N HIS A 614 8.16 -3.40 10.62
CA HIS A 614 9.04 -2.81 9.61
C HIS A 614 10.51 -2.80 10.05
N GLY A 615 11.40 -2.75 9.08
CA GLY A 615 12.83 -2.69 9.34
C GLY A 615 13.69 -3.08 8.14
N ASP A 616 14.97 -3.24 8.37
CA ASP A 616 15.90 -3.81 7.40
C ASP A 616 15.58 -5.29 7.16
N THR A 617 15.50 -5.70 5.90
CA THR A 617 15.06 -7.05 5.51
C THR A 617 15.95 -8.14 6.10
N GLU A 618 17.27 -7.96 6.13
CA GLU A 618 18.18 -8.98 6.67
C GLU A 618 18.04 -9.08 8.19
N VAL A 619 17.81 -7.96 8.88
CA VAL A 619 17.49 -7.98 10.32
C VAL A 619 16.17 -8.71 10.57
N LEU A 620 15.16 -8.49 9.73
CA LEU A 620 13.86 -9.15 9.85
C LEU A 620 13.96 -10.66 9.57
N MET A 621 14.76 -11.07 8.59
CA MET A 621 15.08 -12.49 8.33
C MET A 621 15.71 -13.15 9.57
N THR A 622 16.70 -12.49 10.16
CA THR A 622 17.37 -12.98 11.38
C THR A 622 16.40 -13.11 12.56
N ARG A 623 15.57 -12.09 12.81
CA ARG A 623 14.55 -12.13 13.88
C ARG A 623 13.49 -13.21 13.66
N SER A 624 13.24 -13.55 12.40
CA SER A 624 12.30 -14.62 12.03
C SER A 624 12.94 -16.01 12.07
N GLY A 625 14.25 -16.10 12.31
CA GLY A 625 15.02 -17.35 12.31
C GLY A 625 15.15 -17.98 10.91
N LEU A 626 15.06 -17.16 9.86
CA LEU A 626 15.17 -17.56 8.46
C LEU A 626 16.53 -17.22 7.83
N ASP A 627 17.43 -16.59 8.56
CA ASP A 627 18.78 -16.37 8.08
C ASP A 627 19.61 -17.68 8.09
N PRO A 628 20.63 -17.79 7.20
CA PRO A 628 21.43 -18.99 7.05
C PRO A 628 22.07 -19.51 8.34
N VAL A 629 22.50 -18.60 9.24
CA VAL A 629 23.17 -18.96 10.50
C VAL A 629 22.24 -19.70 11.46
N HIS A 630 21.02 -19.16 11.66
CA HIS A 630 20.02 -19.80 12.53
C HIS A 630 19.52 -21.12 11.95
N ILE A 631 19.29 -21.18 10.65
CA ILE A 631 18.85 -22.42 9.97
C ILE A 631 19.92 -23.50 10.12
N ARG A 632 21.18 -23.17 9.84
CA ARG A 632 22.32 -24.09 10.02
C ARG A 632 22.41 -24.63 11.45
N ALA A 633 22.40 -23.73 12.42
CA ALA A 633 22.52 -24.15 13.85
C ALA A 633 21.39 -25.10 14.27
N LYS A 634 20.16 -24.88 13.79
CA LYS A 634 19.02 -25.77 14.06
C LYS A 634 19.15 -27.14 13.37
N ILE A 635 19.70 -27.18 12.16
CA ILE A 635 19.98 -28.43 11.45
C ILE A 635 21.06 -29.22 12.20
N GLU A 636 22.18 -28.59 12.59
CA GLU A 636 23.26 -29.20 13.34
C GLU A 636 22.75 -29.78 14.68
N ALA A 637 21.93 -29.02 15.40
CA ALA A 637 21.31 -29.51 16.66
C ALA A 637 20.31 -30.66 16.45
N ALA A 638 19.73 -30.79 15.26
CA ALA A 638 18.83 -31.90 14.95
C ALA A 638 19.58 -33.20 14.55
N LEU A 639 20.84 -33.07 14.14
CA LEU A 639 21.72 -34.21 13.79
C LEU A 639 22.56 -34.75 14.97
N SER A 640 22.68 -33.95 16.04
CA SER A 640 23.34 -34.35 17.30
C SER A 640 22.39 -35.15 18.18
#